data_04e9151ade08f998e47129a362c8de87
#
_entry.id   04e9151ade08f998e47129a362c8de87
#
_cell.length_a   1.000
_cell.length_b   1.000
_cell.length_c   1.000
_cell.angle_alpha   90.00
_cell.angle_beta   90.00
_cell.angle_gamma   90.00
#
_symmetry.space_group_name_H-M   'P 1'
#
loop_
_entity.id
_entity.type
_entity.pdbx_description
1 polymer ?
#
loop_
_entity_poly.entity_id
_entity_poly.type
_entity_poly.pdbx_seq_one_letter_code
_entity_poly.pdbx_strand_id
1 'polypeptide(L)'
;MNFSNIKRANSLLRSQYSKFHYFLPFFVFGLVISLLGIFATESANRATFATPGAPGSPGHPATLTTSVSSPTVNFHFNAAELQSSTFKTSSVTVNISTNNETGATTYLSSVDEDTNLNSTDPTISQKFTSITSETGSSGFTQNKWGYRASTSAPSGNYKPIAKASQADLLYTENTPNTVTYNLEFGVKPSPDLPAGTYTKRILISSVTNHVPTSTVFIPGQNFKNAITGLGPTGGVVGSFKRANAAPPAGTATTIVSTADSEVPAYAWYDPAAQSILWWSDADTAYANEDSSHMFEDIGDNYGNMDFIDMAGINTSRVKNMSYMFHGGKWIIKRLNLTEFDTSNVEDMREMFGSYNICSPSNIPDPIDFSSFNTSNVRTMAGMFSGACLPTIDIRNFNTMMVYDMSRMFADLTVTTSIDASGLQVPNVSNVDRIFSRSESLLSIDVSGWNLTGITDMSEMFADLPSLTNLNLHGFETRNVTNMKSMFKGARSLANLDLSSFDTSQVTNMASMFEDMYSLTTINLSSFDTSNVTTMNRMFFMTTGNPPITDLDLSSFNTSQVTDMERMFVGLAYLQNLNVSSFDTRNVENMEAMFYYTFVVNQNNTQLDISNFDTHNLRRADGMFNYMKVKTIYASPNFVTDNLTPNPANVFMDNSNLTGGNGTTWAWPNYTSNFAHIDAPGNPGYFTQKP
;
A
#
# COMPACT_ATOMS: atom_id res chain seq x y z
N MET A 1 -8.16 46.11 18.27
CA MET A 1 -6.83 46.20 17.66
C MET A 1 -6.72 45.07 16.64
N ASN A 2 -6.35 45.41 15.42
CA ASN A 2 -6.63 44.58 14.22
C ASN A 2 -5.56 43.49 14.04
N PHE A 3 -5.97 42.25 13.88
CA PHE A 3 -5.12 41.06 13.68
C PHE A 3 -4.17 41.13 12.46
N SER A 4 -4.30 42.14 11.60
CA SER A 4 -3.47 42.32 10.40
C SER A 4 -2.05 42.82 10.66
N ASN A 5 -1.82 43.42 11.81
CA ASN A 5 -0.49 44.02 12.16
C ASN A 5 0.48 43.01 12.81
N ILE A 6 -0.03 41.87 13.30
CA ILE A 6 0.82 40.84 13.89
C ILE A 6 1.46 39.94 12.80
N LYS A 7 0.75 39.73 11.69
CA LYS A 7 1.31 38.97 10.55
C LYS A 7 2.43 39.70 9.78
N ARG A 8 2.42 41.01 9.76
CA ARG A 8 3.50 41.82 9.12
C ARG A 8 4.79 41.86 9.91
N ALA A 9 4.73 41.81 11.24
CA ALA A 9 5.90 41.76 12.10
C ALA A 9 6.64 40.44 12.02
N ASN A 10 5.88 39.30 11.90
CA ASN A 10 6.46 37.95 11.79
C ASN A 10 7.11 37.71 10.41
N SER A 11 6.62 38.33 9.31
CA SER A 11 7.22 38.17 7.99
C SER A 11 8.55 38.91 7.82
N LEU A 12 8.72 40.03 8.52
CA LEU A 12 9.96 40.80 8.48
C LEU A 12 11.07 40.18 9.36
N LEU A 13 10.71 39.49 10.45
CA LEU A 13 11.65 38.72 11.26
C LEU A 13 12.16 37.47 10.54
N ARG A 14 11.29 36.76 9.77
CA ARG A 14 11.70 35.55 9.03
C ARG A 14 12.65 35.86 7.86
N SER A 15 12.55 37.01 7.20
CA SER A 15 13.44 37.38 6.08
C SER A 15 14.87 37.75 6.51
N GLN A 16 15.09 38.08 7.78
CA GLN A 16 16.42 38.35 8.31
C GLN A 16 17.14 37.08 8.83
N TYR A 17 16.36 36.04 9.24
CA TYR A 17 16.94 34.81 9.77
C TYR A 17 17.51 33.86 8.69
N SER A 18 17.07 33.94 7.45
CA SER A 18 17.58 33.08 6.37
C SER A 18 19.02 33.40 5.93
N LYS A 19 19.60 34.55 6.39
CA LYS A 19 20.98 34.94 6.07
C LYS A 19 22.02 34.59 7.14
N PHE A 20 21.60 34.04 8.29
CA PHE A 20 22.49 33.74 9.39
C PHE A 20 22.86 32.27 9.58
N HIS A 21 22.41 31.36 8.70
CA HIS A 21 22.69 29.92 8.83
C HIS A 21 24.11 29.49 8.43
N TYR A 22 25.00 30.41 8.04
CA TYR A 22 26.37 30.04 7.61
C TYR A 22 27.48 30.48 8.53
N PHE A 23 27.21 31.08 9.72
CA PHE A 23 28.21 31.41 10.71
C PHE A 23 27.75 31.01 12.12
N LEU A 24 27.89 29.70 12.45
CA LEU A 24 28.03 29.34 13.86
C LEU A 24 29.40 29.83 14.34
N PRO A 25 29.47 30.71 15.35
CA PRO A 25 30.74 31.08 15.91
C PRO A 25 31.32 29.85 16.61
N PHE A 26 32.45 29.36 16.13
CA PHE A 26 33.29 28.43 16.87
C PHE A 26 33.72 29.14 18.18
N PHE A 27 33.25 28.67 19.31
CA PHE A 27 33.75 29.12 20.60
C PHE A 27 35.09 28.45 20.87
N VAL A 28 36.15 29.23 20.79
CA VAL A 28 37.51 28.76 20.92
C VAL A 28 37.98 29.10 22.36
N PHE A 29 38.25 28.08 23.15
CA PHE A 29 38.98 28.23 24.39
C PHE A 29 40.44 27.81 24.20
N GLY A 30 41.33 28.73 24.33
CA GLY A 30 42.76 28.42 24.25
C GLY A 30 43.30 28.03 25.62
N LEU A 31 43.85 26.83 25.75
CA LEU A 31 44.63 26.39 26.87
C LEU A 31 46.12 26.51 26.51
N VAL A 32 46.87 27.29 27.27
CA VAL A 32 48.32 27.48 27.04
C VAL A 32 49.07 26.67 28.09
N ILE A 33 49.97 25.77 27.66
CA ILE A 33 50.82 24.96 28.52
C ILE A 33 52.21 25.54 28.52
N SER A 34 52.77 25.80 29.70
CA SER A 34 54.14 26.23 29.85
C SER A 34 54.87 25.44 30.97
N LEU A 35 56.15 25.22 30.81
CA LEU A 35 56.96 24.62 31.88
C LEU A 35 57.16 25.50 33.09
N LEU A 36 56.85 26.79 32.99
CA LEU A 36 56.98 27.75 34.08
C LEU A 36 55.77 28.68 34.27
N GLY A 37 54.73 28.49 33.48
CA GLY A 37 53.48 29.20 33.63
C GLY A 37 52.59 29.05 32.37
N ILE A 38 51.30 28.98 32.60
CA ILE A 38 50.29 28.86 31.51
C ILE A 38 49.42 30.13 31.59
N PHE A 39 49.14 30.71 30.41
CA PHE A 39 48.24 31.87 30.33
C PHE A 39 47.05 31.51 29.48
N ALA A 40 45.84 31.72 29.99
CA ALA A 40 44.62 31.75 29.19
C ALA A 40 44.24 33.19 28.89
N THR A 41 43.87 33.45 27.68
CA THR A 41 43.16 34.68 27.37
C THR A 41 41.67 34.41 27.37
N GLU A 42 40.97 35.05 28.29
CA GLU A 42 39.52 35.04 28.34
C GLU A 42 38.90 35.63 27.08
N SER A 43 38.01 34.90 26.46
CA SER A 43 36.78 35.50 25.97
C SER A 43 35.68 34.45 26.05
N ALA A 44 35.04 34.42 27.20
CA ALA A 44 33.76 33.71 27.35
C ALA A 44 32.69 34.56 26.67
N ASN A 45 32.44 34.30 25.39
CA ASN A 45 31.20 34.76 24.79
C ASN A 45 30.13 33.72 25.09
N ARG A 46 29.27 34.03 26.07
CA ARG A 46 28.00 33.35 26.23
C ARG A 46 27.08 33.75 25.06
N ALA A 47 26.85 32.88 24.13
CA ALA A 47 25.67 33.00 23.29
C ALA A 47 24.53 32.24 23.99
N THR A 48 23.66 32.96 24.67
CA THR A 48 22.40 32.45 25.18
C THR A 48 21.30 32.97 24.25
N PHE A 49 20.71 32.06 23.49
CA PHE A 49 19.46 32.34 22.78
C PHE A 49 18.35 31.61 23.54
N ALA A 50 17.51 32.36 24.25
CA ALA A 50 16.34 31.80 24.93
C ALA A 50 15.07 32.23 24.23
N THR A 51 14.33 31.27 23.71
CA THR A 51 12.92 31.44 23.36
C THR A 51 12.07 30.51 24.23
N PRO A 52 10.81 30.85 24.59
CA PRO A 52 9.98 30.00 25.43
C PRO A 52 9.53 28.72 24.71
N GLY A 53 9.84 27.54 25.23
CA GLY A 53 9.45 26.23 24.76
C GLY A 53 10.45 25.15 25.21
N ALA A 54 10.31 23.90 24.77
CA ALA A 54 11.19 22.81 25.16
C ALA A 54 12.61 22.99 24.61
N PRO A 55 13.69 22.85 25.43
CA PRO A 55 15.08 22.99 24.99
C PRO A 55 15.41 22.00 23.85
N GLY A 56 16.11 22.50 22.81
CA GLY A 56 16.54 21.66 21.68
C GLY A 56 15.49 21.34 20.63
N SER A 57 14.23 21.71 20.84
CA SER A 57 13.14 21.51 19.87
C SER A 57 13.14 22.53 18.73
N PRO A 58 12.51 22.26 17.57
CA PRO A 58 12.34 23.26 16.52
C PRO A 58 11.74 24.57 17.04
N GLY A 59 12.46 25.70 16.81
CA GLY A 59 12.09 27.01 17.34
C GLY A 59 12.78 27.38 18.66
N HIS A 60 13.57 26.48 19.26
CA HIS A 60 14.43 26.74 20.43
C HIS A 60 15.90 26.53 20.08
N PRO A 61 16.70 27.58 19.99
CA PRO A 61 18.10 27.39 19.66
C PRO A 61 18.82 26.58 20.75
N ALA A 62 19.61 25.61 20.28
CA ALA A 62 20.46 24.84 21.15
C ALA A 62 21.48 25.76 21.85
N THR A 63 21.66 25.55 23.14
CA THR A 63 22.73 26.21 23.89
C THR A 63 23.90 25.26 24.06
N LEU A 64 25.11 25.79 23.94
CA LEU A 64 26.34 25.07 24.20
C LEU A 64 27.28 25.95 24.99
N THR A 65 27.75 25.46 26.12
CA THR A 65 28.77 26.12 26.93
C THR A 65 29.93 25.17 27.14
N THR A 66 31.15 25.68 26.94
CA THR A 66 32.39 24.97 27.27
C THR A 66 33.21 25.83 28.18
N SER A 67 33.64 25.32 29.32
CA SER A 67 34.48 26.03 30.26
C SER A 67 35.60 25.15 30.78
N VAL A 68 36.70 25.73 31.16
CA VAL A 68 37.84 25.04 31.78
C VAL A 68 38.05 25.53 33.22
N SER A 69 38.42 24.63 34.11
CA SER A 69 38.62 24.94 35.54
C SER A 69 39.82 25.85 35.78
N SER A 70 40.81 25.79 34.90
CA SER A 70 41.98 26.70 34.91
C SER A 70 42.40 26.96 33.47
N PRO A 71 42.63 28.23 33.11
CA PRO A 71 43.12 28.58 31.79
C PRO A 71 44.60 28.23 31.56
N THR A 72 45.27 27.78 32.63
CA THR A 72 46.70 27.48 32.59
C THR A 72 47.02 26.16 33.29
N VAL A 73 47.95 25.40 32.75
CA VAL A 73 48.53 24.18 33.37
C VAL A 73 50.03 24.44 33.54
N ASN A 74 50.51 24.32 34.75
CA ASN A 74 51.90 24.68 35.08
C ASN A 74 52.70 23.45 35.53
N PHE A 75 53.91 23.34 35.02
CA PHE A 75 54.89 22.37 35.48
C PHE A 75 56.16 23.11 35.92
N HIS A 76 56.58 22.87 37.17
CA HIS A 76 57.81 23.42 37.73
C HIS A 76 58.76 22.26 37.98
N PHE A 77 60.00 22.39 37.52
CA PHE A 77 61.09 21.44 37.77
C PHE A 77 62.18 22.05 38.49
N ASN A 78 62.59 21.45 39.58
CA ASN A 78 63.85 21.84 40.29
C ASN A 78 65.05 21.15 39.65
N ALA A 79 66.29 21.53 40.08
CA ALA A 79 67.51 20.98 39.48
C ALA A 79 67.63 19.44 39.59
N ALA A 80 67.17 18.83 40.70
CA ALA A 80 67.25 17.42 40.92
C ALA A 80 66.26 16.68 40.03
N GLU A 81 65.03 17.23 39.79
CA GLU A 81 63.99 16.70 38.93
C GLU A 81 64.39 16.74 37.43
N LEU A 82 65.12 17.83 37.05
CA LEU A 82 65.71 17.93 35.72
C LEU A 82 66.76 16.84 35.51
N GLN A 83 67.69 16.71 36.41
CA GLN A 83 68.78 15.71 36.39
C GLN A 83 68.25 14.27 36.32
N SER A 84 67.16 14.00 37.00
CA SER A 84 66.52 12.70 36.98
C SER A 84 65.53 12.50 35.86
N SER A 85 65.29 13.48 34.98
CA SER A 85 64.27 13.51 33.95
C SER A 85 62.88 13.06 34.49
N THR A 86 62.48 13.66 35.63
CA THR A 86 61.24 13.28 36.33
C THR A 86 60.03 13.57 35.47
N PHE A 87 59.20 12.55 35.24
CA PHE A 87 57.90 12.72 34.59
C PHE A 87 56.92 13.42 35.54
N LYS A 88 56.29 14.50 35.08
CA LYS A 88 55.25 15.20 35.83
C LYS A 88 53.96 15.30 35.07
N THR A 89 52.87 15.37 35.82
CA THR A 89 51.53 15.58 35.29
C THR A 89 50.87 16.79 35.93
N SER A 90 49.95 17.40 35.17
CA SER A 90 49.06 18.43 35.67
C SER A 90 47.74 18.36 34.93
N SER A 91 46.63 18.60 35.64
CA SER A 91 45.30 18.36 35.11
C SER A 91 44.44 19.60 35.15
N VAL A 92 43.53 19.70 34.21
CA VAL A 92 42.41 20.66 34.20
C VAL A 92 41.11 19.92 33.94
N THR A 93 40.01 20.46 34.43
CA THR A 93 38.66 19.95 34.06
C THR A 93 38.07 20.83 32.98
N VAL A 94 37.42 20.17 32.01
CA VAL A 94 36.61 20.79 30.94
C VAL A 94 35.17 20.45 31.22
N ASN A 95 34.31 21.45 31.41
CA ASN A 95 32.88 21.28 31.55
C ASN A 95 32.20 21.67 30.24
N ILE A 96 31.38 20.76 29.73
CA ILE A 96 30.60 20.93 28.52
C ILE A 96 29.14 20.77 28.93
N SER A 97 28.30 21.75 28.61
CA SER A 97 26.87 21.70 28.89
C SER A 97 26.09 22.08 27.62
N THR A 98 25.14 21.25 27.24
CA THR A 98 24.26 21.49 26.10
C THR A 98 22.83 21.09 26.42
N ASN A 99 21.87 21.86 25.90
CA ASN A 99 20.46 21.49 25.87
C ASN A 99 20.02 20.94 24.46
N ASN A 100 20.99 20.77 23.56
CA ASN A 100 20.71 20.21 22.24
C ASN A 100 20.27 18.75 22.37
N GLU A 101 19.13 18.38 21.76
CA GLU A 101 18.55 17.03 21.84
C GLU A 101 19.48 15.93 21.33
N THR A 102 20.34 16.26 20.39
CA THR A 102 21.34 15.34 19.84
C THR A 102 22.72 15.51 20.51
N GLY A 103 22.81 16.35 21.55
CA GLY A 103 24.04 16.55 22.33
C GLY A 103 25.08 17.44 21.68
N ALA A 104 26.34 17.19 21.99
CA ALA A 104 27.47 17.97 21.48
C ALA A 104 28.71 17.10 21.31
N THR A 105 29.58 17.50 20.38
CA THR A 105 30.90 16.87 20.15
C THR A 105 32.00 17.84 20.41
N THR A 106 33.04 17.38 21.13
CA THR A 106 34.17 18.22 21.60
C THR A 106 35.50 17.66 21.09
N TYR A 107 36.33 18.57 20.61
CA TYR A 107 37.64 18.29 20.03
C TYR A 107 38.78 19.00 20.78
N LEU A 108 39.98 18.45 20.67
CA LEU A 108 41.23 19.04 21.13
C LEU A 108 42.23 19.13 20.00
N SER A 109 42.87 20.27 19.84
CA SER A 109 44.04 20.43 18.96
C SER A 109 45.02 21.48 19.49
N SER A 110 46.18 21.57 18.89
CA SER A 110 47.00 22.77 18.95
C SER A 110 46.30 23.89 18.15
N VAL A 111 46.62 25.14 18.44
CA VAL A 111 46.06 26.27 17.66
C VAL A 111 46.67 26.43 16.27
N ASP A 112 47.73 25.72 15.98
CA ASP A 112 48.47 25.73 14.73
C ASP A 112 48.95 24.31 14.38
N GLU A 113 49.72 24.18 13.30
CA GLU A 113 50.27 22.89 12.85
C GLU A 113 51.52 22.46 13.68
N ASP A 114 52.09 23.33 14.48
CA ASP A 114 53.18 22.98 15.39
C ASP A 114 52.59 22.44 16.70
N THR A 115 52.93 21.22 17.07
CA THR A 115 52.47 20.55 18.30
C THR A 115 53.53 20.59 19.42
N ASN A 116 54.61 21.41 19.29
CA ASN A 116 55.67 21.46 20.25
C ASN A 116 55.42 22.53 21.33
N LEU A 117 55.96 22.29 22.57
CA LEU A 117 56.15 23.34 23.57
C LEU A 117 57.45 24.07 23.23
N ASN A 118 57.32 25.26 22.71
CA ASN A 118 58.46 26.09 22.32
C ASN A 118 58.87 27.01 23.45
N SER A 119 60.17 27.33 23.58
CA SER A 119 60.67 28.38 24.53
C SER A 119 60.05 29.70 24.15
N THR A 120 59.72 30.50 25.18
CA THR A 120 59.37 31.90 24.99
C THR A 120 60.61 32.79 24.70
N ASP A 121 61.82 32.26 24.92
CA ASP A 121 63.06 32.88 24.49
C ASP A 121 63.45 32.39 23.10
N PRO A 122 63.44 33.22 22.05
CA PRO A 122 63.70 32.85 20.67
C PRO A 122 65.14 32.38 20.43
N THR A 123 66.03 32.57 21.34
CA THR A 123 67.43 32.10 21.25
C THR A 123 67.56 30.64 21.68
N ILE A 124 66.57 30.08 22.36
CA ILE A 124 66.53 28.68 22.78
C ILE A 124 65.79 27.81 21.68
N SER A 125 66.55 26.99 21.03
CA SER A 125 66.03 26.08 19.96
C SER A 125 65.47 24.77 20.52
N GLN A 126 65.84 24.38 21.78
CA GLN A 126 65.32 23.17 22.42
C GLN A 126 63.85 23.35 22.75
N LYS A 127 63.07 22.27 22.59
CA LYS A 127 61.63 22.23 22.78
C LYS A 127 61.17 20.90 23.27
N PHE A 128 59.96 20.83 23.85
CA PHE A 128 59.26 19.54 24.02
C PHE A 128 58.51 19.22 22.77
N THR A 129 58.77 18.05 22.17
CA THR A 129 58.00 17.58 21.03
C THR A 129 56.85 16.71 21.54
N SER A 130 55.71 16.75 20.82
CA SER A 130 54.63 15.82 21.11
C SER A 130 55.13 14.37 20.96
N ILE A 131 54.59 13.45 21.78
CA ILE A 131 54.76 12.02 21.52
C ILE A 131 54.18 11.67 20.14
N THR A 132 54.70 10.63 19.50
CA THR A 132 54.27 10.25 18.13
C THR A 132 53.25 9.10 18.09
N SER A 133 53.08 8.42 19.23
CA SER A 133 52.12 7.34 19.43
C SER A 133 51.64 7.29 20.86
N GLU A 134 50.51 6.67 21.10
CA GLU A 134 49.97 6.47 22.44
C GLU A 134 50.95 5.69 23.32
N THR A 135 51.19 6.18 24.54
CA THR A 135 52.13 5.55 25.45
C THR A 135 51.76 5.79 26.93
N GLY A 136 52.13 4.86 27.80
CA GLY A 136 52.06 5.07 29.25
C GLY A 136 53.12 6.06 29.73
N SER A 137 53.06 6.50 31.00
CA SER A 137 54.00 7.43 31.58
C SER A 137 55.48 6.95 31.53
N SER A 138 55.69 5.67 31.61
CA SER A 138 57.02 5.04 31.49
C SER A 138 57.58 5.04 30.06
N GLY A 139 56.73 5.17 29.05
CA GLY A 139 57.15 5.20 27.64
C GLY A 139 57.57 6.58 27.14
N PHE A 140 57.48 7.64 27.95
CA PHE A 140 57.95 8.96 27.58
C PHE A 140 59.49 9.00 27.53
N THR A 141 60.00 9.33 26.34
CA THR A 141 61.41 9.71 26.20
C THR A 141 61.62 11.17 26.62
N GLN A 142 62.87 11.58 26.75
CA GLN A 142 63.20 12.97 27.19
C GLN A 142 62.69 14.00 26.17
N ASN A 143 62.31 15.18 26.71
CA ASN A 143 61.74 16.30 25.96
C ASN A 143 60.48 15.95 25.17
N LYS A 144 59.64 15.11 25.79
CA LYS A 144 58.31 14.73 25.23
C LYS A 144 57.19 15.19 26.13
N TRP A 145 56.04 15.46 25.48
CA TRP A 145 54.79 15.76 26.15
C TRP A 145 53.60 15.17 25.38
N GLY A 146 52.47 15.01 26.07
CA GLY A 146 51.25 14.50 25.56
C GLY A 146 50.08 14.74 26.52
N TYR A 147 48.89 14.25 26.16
CA TYR A 147 47.70 14.37 27.00
C TYR A 147 46.94 13.07 27.10
N ARG A 148 46.10 12.93 28.10
CA ARG A 148 45.03 11.95 28.19
C ARG A 148 43.78 12.58 28.77
N ALA A 149 42.62 12.03 28.45
CA ALA A 149 41.32 12.57 28.86
C ALA A 149 40.39 11.47 29.32
N SER A 150 39.54 11.76 30.31
CA SER A 150 38.53 10.81 30.82
C SER A 150 37.41 11.56 31.54
N THR A 151 36.21 11.01 31.58
CA THR A 151 35.09 11.45 32.42
C THR A 151 35.26 11.04 33.88
N SER A 152 36.19 10.14 34.16
CA SER A 152 36.63 9.75 35.52
C SER A 152 38.06 10.23 35.79
N ALA A 153 38.70 9.72 36.84
CA ALA A 153 40.12 10.00 37.05
C ALA A 153 40.95 9.60 35.83
N PRO A 154 41.87 10.45 35.33
CA PRO A 154 42.64 10.17 34.13
C PRO A 154 43.41 8.86 34.24
N SER A 155 43.11 7.94 33.33
CA SER A 155 43.70 6.59 33.26
C SER A 155 44.04 6.27 31.81
N GLY A 156 44.84 5.24 31.58
CA GLY A 156 45.24 4.80 30.25
C GLY A 156 46.45 5.56 29.70
N ASN A 157 46.68 5.38 28.40
CA ASN A 157 47.82 5.94 27.69
C ASN A 157 47.64 7.42 27.37
N TYR A 158 48.78 8.15 27.34
CA TYR A 158 48.81 9.49 26.78
C TYR A 158 48.79 9.46 25.28
N LYS A 159 48.10 10.41 24.66
CA LYS A 159 47.99 10.64 23.23
C LYS A 159 48.91 11.75 22.78
N PRO A 160 49.33 11.73 21.51
CA PRO A 160 49.96 12.88 20.85
C PRO A 160 49.04 14.10 20.88
N ILE A 161 49.63 15.30 20.93
CA ILE A 161 48.84 16.51 20.68
C ILE A 161 48.48 16.59 19.19
N ALA A 162 47.21 16.73 18.90
CA ALA A 162 46.69 16.87 17.55
C ALA A 162 47.06 18.25 16.94
N LYS A 163 47.27 18.28 15.63
CA LYS A 163 47.46 19.51 14.86
C LYS A 163 46.13 20.26 14.67
N ALA A 164 46.20 21.55 14.34
CA ALA A 164 44.99 22.33 14.06
C ALA A 164 44.13 21.75 12.96
N SER A 165 44.77 21.21 11.87
CA SER A 165 44.09 20.58 10.76
C SER A 165 43.52 19.19 11.04
N GLN A 166 43.87 18.58 12.19
CA GLN A 166 43.52 17.19 12.54
C GLN A 166 43.15 17.10 14.03
N ALA A 167 42.16 17.91 14.46
CA ALA A 167 41.69 17.92 15.84
C ALA A 167 41.28 16.50 16.31
N ASP A 168 41.74 16.12 17.48
CA ASP A 168 41.42 14.84 18.12
C ASP A 168 40.05 14.91 18.80
N LEU A 169 39.21 13.89 18.58
CA LEU A 169 37.93 13.79 19.25
C LEU A 169 38.13 13.48 20.72
N LEU A 170 37.72 14.41 21.59
CA LEU A 170 37.70 14.19 23.02
C LEU A 170 36.47 13.41 23.45
N TYR A 171 35.31 13.84 22.97
CA TYR A 171 34.04 13.29 23.42
C TYR A 171 32.86 13.64 22.51
N THR A 172 31.92 12.72 22.44
CA THR A 172 30.60 12.95 21.87
C THR A 172 29.55 12.60 22.91
N GLU A 173 28.67 13.55 23.22
CA GLU A 173 27.44 13.33 23.97
C GLU A 173 26.27 13.35 22.97
N ASN A 174 25.38 12.37 23.06
CA ASN A 174 24.25 12.21 22.12
C ASN A 174 22.91 12.64 22.73
N THR A 175 22.93 13.24 23.90
CA THR A 175 21.73 13.71 24.62
C THR A 175 22.01 15.05 25.29
N PRO A 176 20.97 15.84 25.65
CA PRO A 176 21.14 17.03 26.47
C PRO A 176 21.78 16.66 27.79
N ASN A 177 22.95 17.20 28.07
CA ASN A 177 23.67 16.86 29.29
C ASN A 177 24.72 17.91 29.67
N THR A 178 25.23 17.80 30.90
CA THR A 178 26.44 18.49 31.40
C THR A 178 27.47 17.45 31.78
N VAL A 179 28.59 17.46 31.07
CA VAL A 179 29.66 16.49 31.25
C VAL A 179 30.94 17.19 31.68
N THR A 180 31.64 16.61 32.64
CA THR A 180 32.95 17.06 33.09
C THR A 180 34.03 16.10 32.63
N TYR A 181 35.02 16.63 31.94
CA TYR A 181 36.20 15.91 31.45
C TYR A 181 37.43 16.33 32.25
N ASN A 182 38.20 15.34 32.65
CA ASN A 182 39.52 15.54 33.22
C ASN A 182 40.56 15.37 32.10
N LEU A 183 41.24 16.49 31.76
CA LEU A 183 42.39 16.50 30.86
C LEU A 183 43.65 16.50 31.70
N GLU A 184 44.52 15.54 31.53
CA GLU A 184 45.81 15.47 32.16
C GLU A 184 46.93 15.56 31.12
N PHE A 185 47.81 16.49 31.29
CA PHE A 185 49.00 16.64 30.49
C PHE A 185 50.19 16.02 31.19
N GLY A 186 51.05 15.31 30.45
CA GLY A 186 52.28 14.71 30.94
C GLY A 186 53.47 15.25 30.20
N VAL A 187 54.54 15.54 30.98
CA VAL A 187 55.79 16.14 30.46
C VAL A 187 56.98 15.43 31.08
N LYS A 188 57.98 15.11 30.24
CA LYS A 188 59.27 14.55 30.69
C LYS A 188 60.43 15.37 30.16
N PRO A 189 61.13 16.16 31.01
CA PRO A 189 62.27 16.99 30.59
C PRO A 189 63.53 16.15 30.36
N SER A 190 64.51 16.74 29.68
CA SER A 190 65.90 16.30 29.61
C SER A 190 66.75 17.10 30.62
N PRO A 191 67.85 16.53 31.17
CA PRO A 191 68.81 17.27 32.01
C PRO A 191 69.45 18.45 31.29
N ASP A 192 69.55 18.37 29.95
CA ASP A 192 70.19 19.40 29.11
C ASP A 192 69.22 20.47 28.63
N LEU A 193 67.96 20.46 29.11
CA LEU A 193 66.98 21.44 28.73
C LEU A 193 67.34 22.81 29.33
N PRO A 194 67.51 23.89 28.52
CA PRO A 194 67.81 25.19 29.01
C PRO A 194 66.75 25.73 29.98
N ALA A 195 67.15 26.46 30.97
CA ALA A 195 66.23 27.19 31.85
C ALA A 195 65.43 28.19 31.01
N GLY A 196 64.12 28.18 31.21
CA GLY A 196 63.22 29.01 30.41
C GLY A 196 61.76 28.63 30.58
N THR A 197 60.93 29.43 29.96
CA THR A 197 59.46 29.14 29.85
C THR A 197 59.20 28.54 28.51
N TYR A 198 58.51 27.38 28.51
CA TYR A 198 58.11 26.68 27.27
C TYR A 198 56.57 26.66 27.21
N THR A 199 56.02 27.13 26.12
CA THR A 199 54.57 27.33 26.02
C THR A 199 53.97 26.71 24.77
N LYS A 200 52.71 26.27 24.88
CA LYS A 200 51.84 25.91 23.76
C LYS A 200 50.39 26.24 24.10
N ARG A 201 49.70 26.79 23.14
CA ARG A 201 48.24 26.99 23.20
C ARG A 201 47.54 25.77 22.69
N ILE A 202 46.60 25.27 23.48
CA ILE A 202 45.71 24.17 23.14
C ILE A 202 44.32 24.73 22.93
N LEU A 203 43.69 24.29 21.88
CA LEU A 203 42.35 24.62 21.50
C LEU A 203 41.40 23.47 21.91
N ILE A 204 40.36 23.80 22.67
CA ILE A 204 39.22 22.92 22.92
C ILE A 204 38.03 23.57 22.24
N SER A 205 37.44 22.86 21.28
CA SER A 205 36.29 23.35 20.53
C SER A 205 35.14 22.38 20.68
N SER A 206 33.96 22.89 20.95
CA SER A 206 32.73 22.09 21.00
C SER A 206 31.74 22.60 19.97
N VAL A 207 31.03 21.68 19.34
CA VAL A 207 29.92 21.95 18.40
C VAL A 207 28.68 21.18 18.84
N THR A 208 27.51 21.78 18.71
CA THR A 208 26.26 21.05 18.86
C THR A 208 26.16 20.02 17.75
N ASN A 209 25.67 18.81 18.09
CA ASN A 209 25.36 17.84 17.07
C ASN A 209 24.20 18.34 16.21
N HIS A 210 24.09 17.84 14.99
CA HIS A 210 23.05 18.25 14.07
C HIS A 210 21.66 17.84 14.62
N VAL A 211 20.70 18.77 14.62
CA VAL A 211 19.29 18.48 14.90
C VAL A 211 18.63 18.13 13.58
N PRO A 212 18.12 16.89 13.43
CA PRO A 212 17.46 16.50 12.21
C PRO A 212 16.30 17.43 11.86
N THR A 213 16.26 17.90 10.63
CA THR A 213 15.19 18.74 10.10
C THR A 213 14.22 17.92 9.26
N SER A 214 12.99 18.38 9.15
CA SER A 214 11.96 17.68 8.37
C SER A 214 11.19 18.61 7.43
N THR A 215 10.71 18.00 6.33
CA THR A 215 9.70 18.59 5.45
C THR A 215 8.52 17.65 5.33
N VAL A 216 7.32 18.18 5.18
CA VAL A 216 6.09 17.40 4.94
C VAL A 216 5.49 17.84 3.63
N PHE A 217 5.24 16.93 2.71
CA PHE A 217 4.57 17.26 1.46
C PHE A 217 3.14 17.72 1.69
N ILE A 218 2.64 18.56 0.78
CA ILE A 218 1.23 18.94 0.77
C ILE A 218 0.34 17.72 0.51
N PRO A 219 -0.97 17.76 0.87
CA PRO A 219 -1.89 16.66 0.61
C PRO A 219 -1.84 16.18 -0.84
N GLY A 220 -2.05 14.86 -1.06
CA GLY A 220 -1.79 14.19 -2.32
C GLY A 220 -2.46 14.83 -3.53
N GLN A 221 -3.75 15.19 -3.44
CA GLN A 221 -4.45 15.89 -4.52
C GLN A 221 -3.82 17.25 -4.85
N ASN A 222 -3.37 17.99 -3.83
CA ASN A 222 -2.70 19.28 -4.02
C ASN A 222 -1.31 19.08 -4.64
N PHE A 223 -0.62 18.01 -4.23
CA PHE A 223 0.67 17.61 -4.79
C PHE A 223 0.54 17.28 -6.28
N LYS A 224 -0.43 16.43 -6.67
CA LYS A 224 -0.80 16.15 -8.06
C LYS A 224 -0.99 17.43 -8.85
N ASN A 225 -1.84 18.34 -8.35
CA ASN A 225 -2.12 19.61 -9.01
C ASN A 225 -0.86 20.49 -9.18
N ALA A 226 0.01 20.50 -8.18
CA ALA A 226 1.26 21.27 -8.21
C ALA A 226 2.25 20.75 -9.25
N ILE A 227 2.38 19.43 -9.40
CA ILE A 227 3.33 18.85 -10.34
C ILE A 227 2.78 18.74 -11.76
N THR A 228 1.46 18.63 -11.95
CA THR A 228 0.81 18.48 -13.27
C THR A 228 1.07 19.67 -14.21
N GLY A 229 1.37 20.86 -13.69
CA GLY A 229 1.66 22.06 -14.48
C GLY A 229 3.15 22.28 -14.80
N LEU A 230 4.06 21.44 -14.32
CA LEU A 230 5.50 21.67 -14.43
C LEU A 230 6.09 21.26 -15.78
N GLY A 231 5.54 20.22 -16.41
CA GLY A 231 6.02 19.74 -17.71
C GLY A 231 5.56 20.61 -18.87
N PRO A 232 6.19 20.46 -20.06
CA PRO A 232 5.81 21.21 -21.26
C PRO A 232 4.43 20.75 -21.75
N THR A 233 3.58 21.70 -22.18
CA THR A 233 2.28 21.41 -22.76
C THR A 233 2.43 20.49 -23.99
N GLY A 234 1.88 19.25 -23.91
CA GLY A 234 2.00 18.25 -24.97
C GLY A 234 3.38 17.61 -25.08
N GLY A 235 4.26 17.81 -24.10
CA GLY A 235 5.58 17.20 -24.02
C GLY A 235 5.58 15.90 -23.21
N VAL A 236 6.70 15.16 -23.27
CA VAL A 236 6.89 13.91 -22.53
C VAL A 236 7.54 14.20 -21.18
N VAL A 237 6.95 13.70 -20.10
CA VAL A 237 7.59 13.59 -18.79
C VAL A 237 7.76 12.11 -18.47
N GLY A 238 8.99 11.61 -18.56
CA GLY A 238 9.29 10.19 -18.43
C GLY A 238 9.37 9.70 -16.98
N SER A 239 9.67 10.58 -16.00
CA SER A 239 9.80 10.15 -14.61
C SER A 239 9.55 11.23 -13.57
N PHE A 240 9.26 10.78 -12.36
CA PHE A 240 9.28 11.55 -11.12
C PHE A 240 10.33 10.94 -10.18
N LYS A 241 11.24 11.76 -9.61
CA LYS A 241 12.30 11.28 -8.69
C LYS A 241 12.94 12.39 -7.87
N ARG A 242 13.65 12.02 -6.80
CA ARG A 242 14.47 12.94 -6.00
C ARG A 242 15.69 13.42 -6.81
N ALA A 243 16.00 14.71 -6.70
CA ALA A 243 17.24 15.29 -7.23
C ALA A 243 18.39 15.17 -6.20
N ASN A 244 19.62 15.10 -6.71
CA ASN A 244 20.83 15.04 -5.87
C ASN A 244 21.27 16.41 -5.35
N ALA A 245 20.68 17.50 -5.84
CA ALA A 245 21.02 18.88 -5.48
C ALA A 245 19.81 19.80 -5.66
N ALA A 246 19.91 20.99 -5.08
CA ALA A 246 18.93 22.07 -5.23
C ALA A 246 18.72 22.43 -6.71
N PRO A 247 17.54 22.97 -7.07
CA PRO A 247 17.24 23.38 -8.42
C PRO A 247 18.28 24.44 -8.90
N PRO A 248 18.75 24.38 -10.16
CA PRO A 248 19.65 25.36 -10.72
C PRO A 248 19.08 26.79 -10.62
N ALA A 249 19.97 27.77 -10.48
CA ALA A 249 19.53 29.17 -10.40
C ALA A 249 18.74 29.58 -11.65
N GLY A 250 17.55 30.19 -11.43
CA GLY A 250 16.65 30.61 -12.52
C GLY A 250 15.69 29.52 -13.00
N THR A 251 15.73 28.30 -12.46
CA THR A 251 14.74 27.26 -12.73
C THR A 251 13.39 27.62 -12.13
N ALA A 252 12.33 27.54 -12.93
CA ALA A 252 10.96 27.67 -12.41
C ALA A 252 10.62 26.48 -11.51
N THR A 253 10.32 26.76 -10.23
CA THR A 253 10.01 25.75 -9.21
C THR A 253 8.64 26.00 -8.61
N THR A 254 8.02 24.95 -8.09
CA THR A 254 6.85 25.05 -7.21
C THR A 254 7.18 24.47 -5.84
N ILE A 255 6.56 25.03 -4.79
CA ILE A 255 6.69 24.49 -3.42
C ILE A 255 5.67 23.36 -3.29
N VAL A 256 6.18 22.18 -2.91
CA VAL A 256 5.38 20.96 -2.72
C VAL A 256 5.32 20.51 -1.26
N SER A 257 5.80 21.33 -0.33
CA SER A 257 5.70 21.12 1.12
C SER A 257 4.63 21.99 1.76
N THR A 258 4.15 21.56 2.94
CA THR A 258 3.22 22.36 3.77
C THR A 258 3.91 23.62 4.30
N ALA A 259 3.10 24.64 4.64
CA ALA A 259 3.61 25.89 5.18
C ALA A 259 4.30 25.75 6.56
N ASP A 260 3.98 24.68 7.28
CA ASP A 260 4.53 24.39 8.61
C ASP A 260 5.79 23.50 8.56
N SER A 261 6.26 23.13 7.37
CA SER A 261 7.52 22.41 7.20
C SER A 261 8.70 23.26 7.67
N GLU A 262 9.63 22.66 8.41
CA GLU A 262 10.86 23.35 8.88
C GLU A 262 11.72 23.81 7.71
N VAL A 263 11.78 22.99 6.66
CA VAL A 263 12.51 23.26 5.42
C VAL A 263 11.57 23.01 4.25
N PRO A 264 11.48 23.91 3.27
CA PRO A 264 10.61 23.71 2.11
C PRO A 264 11.12 22.61 1.19
N ALA A 265 10.17 21.91 0.53
CA ALA A 265 10.44 21.04 -0.62
C ALA A 265 9.99 21.71 -1.92
N TYR A 266 10.81 21.58 -2.94
CA TYR A 266 10.60 22.15 -4.27
C TYR A 266 10.47 21.06 -5.31
N ALA A 267 9.61 21.27 -6.31
CA ALA A 267 9.55 20.45 -7.50
C ALA A 267 9.73 21.32 -8.75
N TRP A 268 10.33 20.75 -9.81
CA TRP A 268 10.54 21.37 -11.10
C TRP A 268 10.65 20.36 -12.22
N TYR A 269 10.49 20.81 -13.45
CA TYR A 269 10.76 20.00 -14.64
C TYR A 269 12.19 20.19 -15.13
N ASP A 270 12.92 19.09 -15.36
CA ASP A 270 14.21 19.06 -16.01
C ASP A 270 14.06 18.59 -17.47
N PRO A 271 14.22 19.49 -18.46
CA PRO A 271 14.07 19.14 -19.86
C PRO A 271 15.16 18.21 -20.39
N ALA A 272 16.35 18.20 -19.79
CA ALA A 272 17.45 17.31 -20.22
C ALA A 272 17.19 15.87 -19.77
N ALA A 273 16.62 15.67 -18.59
CA ALA A 273 16.25 14.38 -18.05
C ALA A 273 14.81 13.96 -18.42
N GLN A 274 14.01 14.86 -19.02
CA GLN A 274 12.57 14.70 -19.24
C GLN A 274 11.84 14.24 -17.98
N SER A 275 12.17 14.83 -16.83
CA SER A 275 11.74 14.37 -15.52
C SER A 275 11.21 15.51 -14.66
N ILE A 276 10.19 15.21 -13.84
CA ILE A 276 9.87 16.04 -12.70
C ILE A 276 10.80 15.63 -11.56
N LEU A 277 11.58 16.58 -11.09
CA LEU A 277 12.49 16.42 -9.98
C LEU A 277 11.92 17.10 -8.73
N TRP A 278 12.20 16.53 -7.57
CA TRP A 278 11.94 17.18 -6.29
C TRP A 278 13.20 17.21 -5.43
N TRP A 279 13.30 18.19 -4.54
CA TRP A 279 14.42 18.35 -3.63
C TRP A 279 14.02 19.13 -2.37
N SER A 280 14.62 18.78 -1.26
CA SER A 280 14.58 19.54 -0.01
C SER A 280 15.93 19.40 0.69
N ASP A 281 16.34 20.45 1.44
CA ASP A 281 17.51 20.43 2.31
C ASP A 281 17.21 19.75 3.67
N ALA A 282 15.99 19.28 3.87
CA ALA A 282 15.59 18.54 5.05
C ALA A 282 16.24 17.15 5.09
N ASP A 283 16.61 16.69 6.29
CA ASP A 283 17.13 15.34 6.52
C ASP A 283 16.11 14.27 6.19
N THR A 284 14.83 14.57 6.49
CA THR A 284 13.71 13.67 6.23
C THR A 284 12.57 14.40 5.53
N ALA A 285 12.13 13.84 4.40
CA ALA A 285 10.93 14.29 3.69
C ALA A 285 9.78 13.32 3.95
N TYR A 286 8.75 13.75 4.65
CA TYR A 286 7.56 12.94 4.92
C TYR A 286 6.50 13.18 3.87
N ALA A 287 5.87 12.10 3.40
CA ALA A 287 4.58 12.19 2.71
C ALA A 287 3.51 12.74 3.67
N ASN A 288 2.47 13.37 3.14
CA ASN A 288 1.33 13.86 3.93
C ASN A 288 0.55 12.68 4.52
N GLU A 289 -0.10 12.87 5.66
CA GLU A 289 -1.03 11.87 6.20
C GLU A 289 -2.13 11.50 5.19
N ASP A 290 -2.59 12.46 4.41
CA ASP A 290 -3.45 12.25 3.24
C ASP A 290 -2.63 12.36 1.95
N SER A 291 -2.16 11.23 1.47
CA SER A 291 -1.44 11.07 0.20
C SER A 291 -2.33 10.51 -0.91
N SER A 292 -3.66 10.56 -0.72
CA SER A 292 -4.62 10.14 -1.74
C SER A 292 -4.43 10.94 -3.05
N HIS A 293 -4.66 10.29 -4.19
CA HIS A 293 -4.57 10.89 -5.53
C HIS A 293 -3.20 11.48 -5.92
N MET A 294 -2.13 11.21 -5.15
CA MET A 294 -0.83 11.90 -5.31
C MET A 294 -0.26 11.78 -6.73
N PHE A 295 -0.42 10.64 -7.39
CA PHE A 295 0.01 10.37 -8.76
C PHE A 295 -1.12 9.84 -9.65
N GLU A 296 -2.36 10.04 -9.24
CA GLU A 296 -3.53 9.63 -10.02
C GLU A 296 -3.51 10.28 -11.40
N ASP A 297 -3.74 9.48 -12.46
CA ASP A 297 -3.80 9.91 -13.86
C ASP A 297 -2.61 10.77 -14.33
N ILE A 298 -1.48 10.67 -13.62
CA ILE A 298 -0.32 11.54 -13.91
C ILE A 298 0.20 11.32 -15.33
N GLY A 299 0.08 10.10 -15.86
CA GLY A 299 0.43 9.77 -17.25
C GLY A 299 -0.45 10.46 -18.28
N ASP A 300 -1.70 10.73 -17.99
CA ASP A 300 -2.66 11.36 -18.90
C ASP A 300 -2.28 12.81 -19.22
N ASN A 301 -1.64 13.49 -18.29
CA ASN A 301 -1.21 14.88 -18.44
C ASN A 301 0.07 15.01 -19.26
N TYR A 302 0.92 13.99 -19.26
CA TYR A 302 2.27 14.06 -19.81
C TYR A 302 2.57 13.05 -20.94
N GLY A 303 1.58 12.24 -21.31
CA GLY A 303 1.69 11.32 -22.45
C GLY A 303 2.53 10.06 -22.22
N ASN A 304 3.40 9.97 -21.19
CA ASN A 304 4.19 8.76 -20.82
C ASN A 304 5.03 9.00 -19.56
N MET A 305 4.45 8.97 -18.37
CA MET A 305 5.26 8.88 -17.17
C MET A 305 5.58 7.40 -16.89
N ASP A 306 6.73 6.95 -17.35
CA ASP A 306 7.12 5.53 -17.26
C ASP A 306 7.61 5.11 -15.87
N PHE A 307 8.11 6.05 -15.05
CA PHE A 307 8.77 5.73 -13.79
C PHE A 307 8.43 6.71 -12.68
N ILE A 308 7.97 6.21 -11.55
CA ILE A 308 7.84 6.95 -10.30
C ILE A 308 8.79 6.35 -9.27
N ASP A 309 9.68 7.19 -8.74
CA ASP A 309 10.64 6.84 -7.71
C ASP A 309 10.25 7.48 -6.38
N MET A 310 9.81 6.66 -5.43
CA MET A 310 9.43 7.10 -4.08
C MET A 310 10.62 7.13 -3.12
N ALA A 311 11.83 6.76 -3.56
CA ALA A 311 13.01 6.78 -2.70
C ALA A 311 13.26 8.16 -2.09
N GLY A 312 13.54 8.19 -0.79
CA GLY A 312 13.75 9.39 0.00
C GLY A 312 12.47 10.12 0.42
N ILE A 313 11.29 9.53 0.19
CA ILE A 313 9.99 9.99 0.74
C ILE A 313 9.54 9.02 1.83
N ASN A 314 9.57 9.47 3.06
CA ASN A 314 9.15 8.69 4.22
C ASN A 314 7.61 8.65 4.31
N THR A 315 7.02 7.47 4.14
CA THR A 315 5.57 7.26 4.14
C THR A 315 5.01 6.80 5.49
N SER A 316 5.84 6.71 6.53
CA SER A 316 5.44 6.17 7.85
C SER A 316 4.32 6.94 8.56
N ARG A 317 3.98 8.15 8.11
CA ARG A 317 2.89 8.97 8.67
C ARG A 317 1.59 8.90 7.87
N VAL A 318 1.61 8.24 6.71
CA VAL A 318 0.46 8.21 5.81
C VAL A 318 -0.64 7.32 6.36
N LYS A 319 -1.87 7.84 6.34
CA LYS A 319 -3.10 7.13 6.72
C LYS A 319 -3.98 6.81 5.52
N ASN A 320 -3.95 7.68 4.51
CA ASN A 320 -4.77 7.56 3.31
C ASN A 320 -3.89 7.51 2.05
N MET A 321 -3.91 6.36 1.36
CA MET A 321 -3.25 6.13 0.07
C MET A 321 -4.24 5.82 -1.06
N SER A 322 -5.53 6.15 -0.86
CA SER A 322 -6.55 5.87 -1.87
C SER A 322 -6.22 6.58 -3.18
N TYR A 323 -6.37 5.88 -4.30
CA TYR A 323 -6.07 6.38 -5.66
C TYR A 323 -4.63 6.86 -5.88
N MET A 324 -3.68 6.56 -4.98
CA MET A 324 -2.34 7.16 -5.01
C MET A 324 -1.61 6.94 -6.34
N PHE A 325 -1.71 5.76 -6.92
CA PHE A 325 -1.12 5.38 -8.21
C PHE A 325 -2.18 4.93 -9.22
N HIS A 326 -3.43 5.34 -9.01
CA HIS A 326 -4.52 5.00 -9.91
C HIS A 326 -4.24 5.53 -11.32
N GLY A 327 -4.38 4.68 -12.34
CA GLY A 327 -4.04 5.00 -13.71
C GLY A 327 -5.26 5.36 -14.56
N GLY A 328 -5.12 6.42 -15.39
CA GLY A 328 -6.04 6.76 -16.46
C GLY A 328 -5.67 6.07 -17.79
N LYS A 329 -5.42 6.84 -18.87
CA LYS A 329 -5.05 6.31 -20.18
C LYS A 329 -3.66 5.72 -20.26
N TRP A 330 -2.75 6.11 -19.38
CA TRP A 330 -1.34 5.74 -19.43
C TRP A 330 -0.94 5.02 -18.16
N ILE A 331 -0.28 3.89 -18.32
CA ILE A 331 0.14 3.01 -17.24
C ILE A 331 1.53 3.43 -16.77
N ILE A 332 1.69 3.56 -15.46
CA ILE A 332 3.01 3.70 -14.84
C ILE A 332 3.74 2.35 -15.00
N LYS A 333 4.83 2.31 -15.79
CA LYS A 333 5.53 1.06 -16.07
C LYS A 333 6.39 0.57 -14.92
N ARG A 334 6.95 1.49 -14.13
CA ARG A 334 7.83 1.16 -13.01
C ARG A 334 7.52 2.01 -11.80
N LEU A 335 7.44 1.36 -10.65
CA LEU A 335 7.30 1.99 -9.35
C LEU A 335 8.45 1.52 -8.46
N ASN A 336 9.19 2.45 -7.86
CA ASN A 336 10.13 2.14 -6.79
C ASN A 336 9.47 2.41 -5.45
N LEU A 337 9.11 1.34 -4.73
CA LEU A 337 8.47 1.35 -3.42
C LEU A 337 9.37 0.73 -2.33
N THR A 338 10.69 0.64 -2.54
CA THR A 338 11.61 -0.08 -1.64
C THR A 338 11.67 0.48 -0.21
N GLU A 339 11.37 1.77 -0.03
CA GLU A 339 11.35 2.45 1.28
C GLU A 339 9.93 2.75 1.76
N PHE A 340 8.93 2.09 1.15
CA PHE A 340 7.53 2.39 1.39
C PHE A 340 7.05 1.76 2.70
N ASP A 341 6.71 2.58 3.68
CA ASP A 341 6.13 2.15 4.96
C ASP A 341 4.62 2.38 4.94
N THR A 342 3.87 1.30 5.00
CA THR A 342 2.40 1.33 5.00
C THR A 342 1.79 1.01 6.38
N SER A 343 2.61 0.96 7.43
CA SER A 343 2.21 0.49 8.76
C SER A 343 1.08 1.30 9.42
N ASN A 344 0.90 2.56 9.04
CA ASN A 344 -0.15 3.44 9.56
C ASN A 344 -1.32 3.67 8.57
N VAL A 345 -1.29 3.02 7.40
CA VAL A 345 -2.31 3.23 6.37
C VAL A 345 -3.62 2.55 6.76
N GLU A 346 -4.72 3.31 6.68
CA GLU A 346 -6.09 2.87 6.95
C GLU A 346 -6.91 2.69 5.66
N ASP A 347 -6.59 3.45 4.60
CA ASP A 347 -7.33 3.46 3.32
C ASP A 347 -6.40 3.22 2.13
N MET A 348 -6.63 2.10 1.41
CA MET A 348 -5.93 1.71 0.17
C MET A 348 -6.88 1.55 -1.02
N ARG A 349 -8.06 2.20 -1.00
CA ARG A 349 -9.03 2.10 -2.09
C ARG A 349 -8.41 2.53 -3.42
N GLU A 350 -8.64 1.74 -4.48
CA GLU A 350 -8.22 2.04 -5.85
C GLU A 350 -6.73 2.43 -5.98
N MET A 351 -5.87 2.02 -5.01
CA MET A 351 -4.48 2.50 -4.96
C MET A 351 -3.69 2.20 -6.23
N PHE A 352 -3.92 1.06 -6.85
CA PHE A 352 -3.32 0.61 -8.11
C PHE A 352 -4.38 0.35 -9.18
N GLY A 353 -5.59 0.86 -8.98
CA GLY A 353 -6.68 0.74 -9.93
C GLY A 353 -6.39 1.39 -11.28
N SER A 354 -7.11 0.99 -12.33
CA SER A 354 -7.00 1.61 -13.65
C SER A 354 -8.30 1.41 -14.44
N TYR A 355 -8.65 2.39 -15.25
CA TYR A 355 -9.76 2.26 -16.20
C TYR A 355 -9.30 1.83 -17.59
N ASN A 356 -8.03 1.46 -17.75
CA ASN A 356 -7.44 1.18 -19.05
C ASN A 356 -7.52 -0.29 -19.45
N ILE A 357 -7.70 -0.52 -20.75
CA ILE A 357 -7.49 -1.84 -21.34
C ILE A 357 -5.99 -2.04 -21.48
N CYS A 358 -5.44 -2.99 -20.73
CA CYS A 358 -4.04 -3.33 -20.79
C CYS A 358 -3.67 -3.86 -22.17
N SER A 359 -2.63 -3.30 -22.77
CA SER A 359 -2.07 -3.82 -24.03
C SER A 359 -0.89 -4.74 -23.71
N PRO A 360 -0.74 -5.88 -24.39
CA PRO A 360 0.43 -6.76 -24.22
C PRO A 360 1.78 -6.07 -24.44
N SER A 361 1.80 -4.96 -25.17
CA SER A 361 3.00 -4.15 -25.43
C SER A 361 3.28 -3.12 -24.32
N ASN A 362 2.42 -3.00 -23.31
CA ASN A 362 2.50 -1.96 -22.27
C ASN A 362 2.19 -2.52 -20.87
N ILE A 363 2.69 -3.73 -20.59
CA ILE A 363 2.59 -4.34 -19.26
C ILE A 363 3.65 -3.74 -18.36
N PRO A 364 3.30 -3.23 -17.15
CA PRO A 364 4.28 -2.72 -16.20
C PRO A 364 5.15 -3.84 -15.61
N ASP A 365 6.28 -3.45 -15.02
CA ASP A 365 7.08 -4.35 -14.20
C ASP A 365 6.25 -4.86 -13.01
N PRO A 366 6.47 -6.09 -12.55
CA PRO A 366 5.83 -6.59 -11.32
C PRO A 366 6.14 -5.70 -10.12
N ILE A 367 5.13 -5.42 -9.30
CA ILE A 367 5.30 -4.68 -8.05
C ILE A 367 5.59 -5.67 -6.92
N ASP A 368 6.64 -5.41 -6.14
CA ASP A 368 6.93 -6.16 -4.92
C ASP A 368 6.15 -5.57 -3.74
N PHE A 369 5.16 -6.32 -3.25
CA PHE A 369 4.34 -5.97 -2.09
C PHE A 369 4.88 -6.57 -0.78
N SER A 370 6.05 -7.20 -0.76
CA SER A 370 6.58 -7.91 0.41
C SER A 370 6.82 -7.01 1.63
N SER A 371 7.06 -5.72 1.41
CA SER A 371 7.24 -4.71 2.47
C SER A 371 5.92 -4.12 2.99
N PHE A 372 4.77 -4.41 2.35
CA PHE A 372 3.50 -3.81 2.74
C PHE A 372 3.01 -4.38 4.07
N ASN A 373 2.86 -3.51 5.06
CA ASN A 373 2.19 -3.82 6.32
C ASN A 373 0.75 -3.30 6.25
N THR A 374 -0.22 -4.22 6.08
CA THR A 374 -1.63 -3.88 5.93
C THR A 374 -2.45 -4.07 7.21
N SER A 375 -1.80 -4.20 8.38
CA SER A 375 -2.46 -4.53 9.65
C SER A 375 -3.45 -3.47 10.14
N ASN A 376 -3.32 -2.23 9.71
CA ASN A 376 -4.23 -1.13 10.07
C ASN A 376 -5.24 -0.79 8.96
N VAL A 377 -5.13 -1.44 7.78
CA VAL A 377 -6.00 -1.14 6.64
C VAL A 377 -7.43 -1.57 6.90
N ARG A 378 -8.36 -0.66 6.66
CA ARG A 378 -9.82 -0.83 6.86
C ARG A 378 -10.55 -1.09 5.54
N THR A 379 -10.07 -0.53 4.43
CA THR A 379 -10.66 -0.71 3.11
C THR A 379 -9.61 -0.92 2.04
N MET A 380 -9.85 -1.92 1.19
CA MET A 380 -9.07 -2.26 -0.01
C MET A 380 -9.96 -2.27 -1.25
N ALA A 381 -11.12 -1.57 -1.19
CA ALA A 381 -12.06 -1.56 -2.30
C ALA A 381 -11.38 -1.11 -3.60
N GLY A 382 -11.50 -1.91 -4.66
CA GLY A 382 -10.91 -1.65 -5.97
C GLY A 382 -9.38 -1.56 -6.00
N MET A 383 -8.65 -1.96 -4.95
CA MET A 383 -7.21 -1.71 -4.85
C MET A 383 -6.43 -2.09 -6.11
N PHE A 384 -6.81 -3.13 -6.81
CA PHE A 384 -6.23 -3.60 -8.07
C PHE A 384 -7.22 -3.62 -9.23
N SER A 385 -8.38 -2.96 -9.10
CA SER A 385 -9.42 -2.98 -10.14
C SER A 385 -8.88 -2.45 -11.47
N GLY A 386 -8.99 -3.25 -12.53
CA GLY A 386 -8.44 -2.90 -13.85
C GLY A 386 -6.92 -2.79 -13.93
N ALA A 387 -6.19 -3.15 -12.88
CA ALA A 387 -4.73 -3.04 -12.86
C ALA A 387 -4.08 -3.89 -13.95
N CYS A 388 -3.10 -3.33 -14.64
CA CYS A 388 -2.35 -4.02 -15.69
C CYS A 388 -1.18 -4.87 -15.15
N LEU A 389 -1.26 -5.32 -13.90
CA LEU A 389 -0.21 -6.10 -13.25
C LEU A 389 -0.20 -7.55 -13.75
N PRO A 390 0.96 -8.09 -14.18
CA PRO A 390 1.04 -9.48 -14.61
C PRO A 390 0.90 -10.47 -13.45
N THR A 391 1.30 -10.07 -12.26
CA THR A 391 1.19 -10.84 -11.01
C THR A 391 0.80 -9.93 -9.86
N ILE A 392 -0.01 -10.45 -8.93
CA ILE A 392 -0.42 -9.77 -7.71
C ILE A 392 -0.15 -10.75 -6.55
N ASP A 393 0.97 -10.54 -5.83
CA ASP A 393 1.35 -11.36 -4.68
C ASP A 393 0.94 -10.67 -3.39
N ILE A 394 -0.10 -11.19 -2.75
CA ILE A 394 -0.72 -10.64 -1.54
C ILE A 394 -0.60 -11.58 -0.32
N ARG A 395 0.24 -12.61 -0.40
CA ARG A 395 0.36 -13.64 0.65
C ARG A 395 0.78 -13.10 2.02
N ASN A 396 1.39 -11.91 2.06
CA ASN A 396 1.78 -11.22 3.30
C ASN A 396 0.74 -10.19 3.79
N PHE A 397 -0.38 -10.01 3.08
CA PHE A 397 -1.39 -9.04 3.50
C PHE A 397 -2.11 -9.52 4.76
N ASN A 398 -2.17 -8.63 5.74
CA ASN A 398 -3.01 -8.80 6.93
C ASN A 398 -4.33 -8.06 6.72
N THR A 399 -5.43 -8.81 6.58
CA THR A 399 -6.77 -8.27 6.30
C THR A 399 -7.71 -8.32 7.50
N MET A 400 -7.18 -8.54 8.70
CA MET A 400 -7.97 -8.67 9.93
C MET A 400 -8.85 -7.45 10.25
N MET A 401 -8.46 -6.25 9.84
CA MET A 401 -9.21 -5.02 10.09
C MET A 401 -10.02 -4.56 8.88
N VAL A 402 -9.89 -5.23 7.73
CA VAL A 402 -10.56 -4.84 6.48
C VAL A 402 -12.04 -5.18 6.56
N TYR A 403 -12.90 -4.20 6.24
CA TYR A 403 -14.35 -4.40 6.14
C TYR A 403 -14.88 -4.32 4.70
N ASP A 404 -14.14 -3.67 3.76
CA ASP A 404 -14.55 -3.52 2.37
C ASP A 404 -13.44 -3.97 1.42
N MET A 405 -13.73 -5.02 0.64
CA MET A 405 -12.88 -5.57 -0.42
C MET A 405 -13.62 -5.58 -1.78
N SER A 406 -14.71 -4.79 -1.90
CA SER A 406 -15.47 -4.74 -3.15
C SER A 406 -14.56 -4.41 -4.32
N ARG A 407 -14.75 -5.12 -5.47
CA ARG A 407 -14.02 -4.93 -6.72
C ARG A 407 -12.48 -5.02 -6.61
N MET A 408 -11.92 -5.55 -5.51
CA MET A 408 -10.47 -5.53 -5.27
C MET A 408 -9.65 -6.12 -6.42
N PHE A 409 -10.16 -7.14 -7.10
CA PHE A 409 -9.55 -7.83 -8.23
C PHE A 409 -10.46 -7.84 -9.47
N ALA A 410 -11.35 -6.86 -9.58
CA ALA A 410 -12.25 -6.74 -10.72
C ALA A 410 -11.53 -6.20 -11.96
N ASP A 411 -12.09 -6.47 -13.14
CA ASP A 411 -11.65 -5.89 -14.42
C ASP A 411 -10.18 -6.20 -14.81
N LEU A 412 -9.57 -7.27 -14.26
CA LEU A 412 -8.18 -7.67 -14.56
C LEU A 412 -8.10 -8.31 -15.95
N THR A 413 -7.24 -7.75 -16.81
CA THR A 413 -7.12 -8.18 -18.21
C THR A 413 -5.81 -8.89 -18.56
N VAL A 414 -4.82 -8.91 -17.65
CA VAL A 414 -3.52 -9.57 -17.86
C VAL A 414 -3.14 -10.56 -16.76
N THR A 415 -3.62 -10.36 -15.54
CA THR A 415 -3.38 -11.28 -14.41
C THR A 415 -4.06 -12.62 -14.69
N THR A 416 -3.33 -13.73 -14.56
CA THR A 416 -3.84 -15.06 -14.86
C THR A 416 -4.24 -15.88 -13.62
N SER A 417 -3.76 -15.51 -12.44
CA SER A 417 -4.08 -16.21 -11.20
C SER A 417 -4.08 -15.30 -9.99
N ILE A 418 -4.97 -15.57 -9.06
CA ILE A 418 -5.02 -14.94 -7.73
C ILE A 418 -5.05 -16.05 -6.67
N ASP A 419 -4.03 -16.08 -5.81
CA ASP A 419 -4.00 -16.88 -4.59
C ASP A 419 -4.32 -15.97 -3.41
N ALA A 420 -5.56 -16.05 -2.94
CA ALA A 420 -6.06 -15.29 -1.80
C ALA A 420 -6.35 -16.20 -0.58
N SER A 421 -5.92 -17.47 -0.61
CA SER A 421 -6.15 -18.46 0.45
C SER A 421 -5.55 -18.06 1.81
N GLY A 422 -4.51 -17.21 1.79
CA GLY A 422 -3.86 -16.69 3.00
C GLY A 422 -4.58 -15.53 3.68
N LEU A 423 -5.56 -14.90 3.01
CA LEU A 423 -6.23 -13.72 3.56
C LEU A 423 -7.19 -14.10 4.70
N GLN A 424 -7.04 -13.40 5.82
CA GLN A 424 -7.97 -13.51 6.94
C GLN A 424 -9.07 -12.46 6.81
N VAL A 425 -10.33 -12.87 6.63
CA VAL A 425 -11.45 -11.98 6.28
C VAL A 425 -12.60 -11.96 7.32
N PRO A 426 -12.32 -12.00 8.64
CA PRO A 426 -13.37 -12.15 9.66
C PRO A 426 -14.29 -10.93 9.79
N ASN A 427 -13.83 -9.76 9.39
CA ASN A 427 -14.54 -8.50 9.52
C ASN A 427 -15.03 -7.94 8.17
N VAL A 428 -14.74 -8.64 7.05
CA VAL A 428 -15.21 -8.21 5.74
C VAL A 428 -16.73 -8.31 5.67
N SER A 429 -17.36 -7.23 5.26
CA SER A 429 -18.82 -7.12 5.09
C SER A 429 -19.23 -6.76 3.66
N ASN A 430 -18.27 -6.44 2.80
CA ASN A 430 -18.52 -6.09 1.40
C ASN A 430 -17.48 -6.77 0.47
N VAL A 431 -17.96 -7.64 -0.40
CA VAL A 431 -17.20 -8.34 -1.45
C VAL A 431 -17.86 -8.19 -2.83
N ASP A 432 -18.72 -7.17 -3.00
CA ASP A 432 -19.42 -6.92 -4.28
C ASP A 432 -18.44 -6.95 -5.44
N ARG A 433 -18.70 -7.82 -6.44
CA ARG A 433 -17.89 -7.94 -7.67
C ARG A 433 -16.40 -8.11 -7.46
N ILE A 434 -15.94 -8.70 -6.38
CA ILE A 434 -14.51 -8.70 -6.00
C ILE A 434 -13.58 -9.25 -7.08
N PHE A 435 -14.01 -10.23 -7.91
CA PHE A 435 -13.24 -10.79 -9.04
C PHE A 435 -13.88 -10.52 -10.39
N SER A 436 -15.02 -9.87 -10.44
CA SER A 436 -15.87 -9.74 -11.61
C SER A 436 -15.14 -9.15 -12.82
N ARG A 437 -15.51 -9.61 -14.06
CA ARG A 437 -15.04 -9.09 -15.34
C ARG A 437 -13.52 -9.19 -15.57
N SER A 438 -12.85 -10.13 -14.89
CA SER A 438 -11.41 -10.36 -15.05
C SER A 438 -11.18 -11.42 -16.14
N GLU A 439 -11.06 -10.96 -17.38
CA GLU A 439 -11.13 -11.78 -18.59
C GLU A 439 -9.98 -12.79 -18.72
N SER A 440 -8.81 -12.52 -18.16
CA SER A 440 -7.61 -13.37 -18.27
C SER A 440 -7.40 -14.33 -17.10
N LEU A 441 -8.19 -14.25 -16.03
CA LEU A 441 -8.03 -15.13 -14.87
C LEU A 441 -8.34 -16.58 -15.22
N LEU A 442 -7.36 -17.46 -15.04
CA LEU A 442 -7.44 -18.92 -15.22
C LEU A 442 -7.69 -19.64 -13.88
N SER A 443 -7.20 -19.08 -12.78
CA SER A 443 -7.29 -19.70 -11.46
C SER A 443 -7.53 -18.67 -10.35
N ILE A 444 -8.45 -19.00 -9.43
CA ILE A 444 -8.72 -18.25 -8.20
C ILE A 444 -8.75 -19.24 -7.03
N ASP A 445 -8.00 -18.95 -5.98
CA ASP A 445 -8.04 -19.68 -4.72
C ASP A 445 -8.49 -18.75 -3.58
N VAL A 446 -9.68 -19.02 -3.03
CA VAL A 446 -10.26 -18.34 -1.86
C VAL A 446 -10.57 -19.35 -0.75
N SER A 447 -9.87 -20.48 -0.74
CA SER A 447 -10.08 -21.52 0.24
C SER A 447 -9.86 -20.99 1.67
N GLY A 448 -10.75 -21.39 2.57
CA GLY A 448 -10.68 -20.99 3.97
C GLY A 448 -11.19 -19.57 4.27
N TRP A 449 -11.79 -18.86 3.31
CA TRP A 449 -12.41 -17.56 3.61
C TRP A 449 -13.59 -17.73 4.56
N ASN A 450 -13.49 -17.09 5.72
CA ASN A 450 -14.58 -16.99 6.68
C ASN A 450 -15.39 -15.70 6.41
N LEU A 451 -16.50 -15.85 5.69
CA LEU A 451 -17.36 -14.74 5.25
C LEU A 451 -18.65 -14.65 6.08
N THR A 452 -18.59 -14.96 7.37
CA THR A 452 -19.78 -14.93 8.24
C THR A 452 -20.44 -13.56 8.36
N GLY A 453 -19.75 -12.47 8.00
CA GLY A 453 -20.31 -11.11 7.95
C GLY A 453 -21.01 -10.76 6.62
N ILE A 454 -20.91 -11.62 5.58
CA ILE A 454 -21.42 -11.32 4.25
C ILE A 454 -22.87 -11.79 4.10
N THR A 455 -23.71 -10.90 3.57
CA THR A 455 -25.10 -11.20 3.19
C THR A 455 -25.35 -11.12 1.69
N ASP A 456 -24.47 -10.45 0.95
CA ASP A 456 -24.55 -10.26 -0.50
C ASP A 456 -23.27 -10.75 -1.19
N MET A 457 -23.38 -11.79 -2.01
CA MET A 457 -22.31 -12.36 -2.86
C MET A 457 -22.64 -12.20 -4.34
N SER A 458 -23.53 -11.26 -4.68
CA SER A 458 -23.91 -11.07 -6.08
C SER A 458 -22.71 -10.69 -6.94
N GLU A 459 -22.65 -11.27 -8.13
CA GLU A 459 -21.61 -11.01 -9.14
C GLU A 459 -20.16 -11.27 -8.68
N MET A 460 -19.95 -11.97 -7.55
CA MET A 460 -18.61 -12.16 -6.95
C MET A 460 -17.59 -12.79 -7.92
N PHE A 461 -18.00 -13.78 -8.71
CA PHE A 461 -17.22 -14.47 -9.73
C PHE A 461 -17.85 -14.31 -11.12
N ALA A 462 -18.52 -13.18 -11.37
CA ALA A 462 -19.20 -12.95 -12.65
C ALA A 462 -18.23 -12.52 -13.75
N ASP A 463 -18.58 -12.90 -14.99
CA ASP A 463 -17.86 -12.51 -16.22
C ASP A 463 -16.36 -12.86 -16.17
N LEU A 464 -16.06 -14.14 -15.85
CA LEU A 464 -14.73 -14.74 -15.82
C LEU A 464 -14.60 -15.79 -16.97
N PRO A 465 -14.52 -15.35 -18.23
CA PRO A 465 -14.65 -16.26 -19.39
C PRO A 465 -13.51 -17.26 -19.50
N SER A 466 -12.35 -16.98 -18.97
CA SER A 466 -11.16 -17.85 -19.03
C SER A 466 -10.98 -18.74 -17.81
N LEU A 467 -11.77 -18.55 -16.75
CA LEU A 467 -11.61 -19.26 -15.48
C LEU A 467 -11.83 -20.78 -15.66
N THR A 468 -10.82 -21.57 -15.33
CA THR A 468 -10.86 -23.04 -15.39
C THR A 468 -10.75 -23.70 -14.03
N ASN A 469 -10.17 -22.99 -13.04
CA ASN A 469 -9.96 -23.50 -11.69
C ASN A 469 -10.43 -22.48 -10.63
N LEU A 470 -11.41 -22.87 -9.82
CA LEU A 470 -11.95 -22.09 -8.71
C LEU A 470 -11.96 -22.96 -7.45
N ASN A 471 -11.10 -22.62 -6.47
CA ASN A 471 -11.03 -23.33 -5.20
C ASN A 471 -11.86 -22.61 -4.13
N LEU A 472 -12.99 -23.22 -3.75
CA LEU A 472 -13.95 -22.75 -2.73
C LEU A 472 -13.92 -23.62 -1.47
N HIS A 473 -12.87 -24.42 -1.23
CA HIS A 473 -12.83 -25.30 -0.06
C HIS A 473 -12.92 -24.51 1.25
N GLY A 474 -13.92 -24.85 2.08
CA GLY A 474 -14.15 -24.15 3.36
C GLY A 474 -14.75 -22.73 3.22
N PHE A 475 -15.32 -22.41 2.06
CA PHE A 475 -16.00 -21.14 1.81
C PHE A 475 -17.36 -21.09 2.54
N GLU A 476 -17.54 -20.10 3.41
CA GLU A 476 -18.71 -20.00 4.30
C GLU A 476 -19.81 -19.11 3.69
N THR A 477 -21.05 -19.65 3.59
CA THR A 477 -22.18 -18.92 2.98
C THR A 477 -23.44 -18.83 3.86
N ARG A 478 -23.37 -19.26 5.12
CA ARG A 478 -24.54 -19.45 6.01
C ARG A 478 -25.42 -18.21 6.21
N ASN A 479 -24.89 -17.00 6.04
CA ASN A 479 -25.64 -15.75 6.24
C ASN A 479 -25.98 -15.04 4.92
N VAL A 480 -25.66 -15.65 3.79
CA VAL A 480 -25.87 -15.05 2.48
C VAL A 480 -27.34 -15.10 2.09
N THR A 481 -27.89 -13.96 1.73
CA THR A 481 -29.27 -13.80 1.27
C THR A 481 -29.39 -13.57 -0.24
N ASN A 482 -28.29 -13.08 -0.88
CA ASN A 482 -28.25 -12.76 -2.30
C ASN A 482 -27.06 -13.41 -2.99
N MET A 483 -27.33 -14.34 -3.95
CA MET A 483 -26.34 -15.00 -4.81
C MET A 483 -26.59 -14.70 -6.29
N LYS A 484 -27.29 -13.60 -6.61
CA LYS A 484 -27.59 -13.21 -7.99
C LYS A 484 -26.33 -13.14 -8.82
N SER A 485 -26.34 -13.79 -9.99
CA SER A 485 -25.24 -13.74 -10.97
C SER A 485 -23.86 -14.17 -10.42
N MET A 486 -23.79 -14.93 -9.31
CA MET A 486 -22.52 -15.23 -8.62
C MET A 486 -21.47 -15.85 -9.53
N PHE A 487 -21.84 -16.76 -10.45
CA PHE A 487 -20.95 -17.43 -11.41
C PHE A 487 -21.31 -17.12 -12.87
N LYS A 488 -22.13 -16.09 -13.10
CA LYS A 488 -22.54 -15.69 -14.45
C LYS A 488 -21.32 -15.45 -15.34
N GLY A 489 -21.34 -16.01 -16.56
CA GLY A 489 -20.28 -15.77 -17.54
C GLY A 489 -18.95 -16.46 -17.24
N ALA A 490 -18.89 -17.41 -16.30
CA ALA A 490 -17.74 -18.28 -16.08
C ALA A 490 -17.67 -19.38 -17.18
N ARG A 491 -17.39 -18.95 -18.41
CA ARG A 491 -17.62 -19.72 -19.64
C ARG A 491 -16.73 -20.95 -19.76
N SER A 492 -15.52 -20.94 -19.20
CA SER A 492 -14.55 -22.05 -19.30
C SER A 492 -14.58 -22.99 -18.10
N LEU A 493 -15.38 -22.70 -17.07
CA LEU A 493 -15.46 -23.50 -15.85
C LEU A 493 -16.32 -24.75 -16.11
N ALA A 494 -15.67 -25.91 -16.17
CA ALA A 494 -16.33 -27.18 -16.49
C ALA A 494 -16.91 -27.88 -15.24
N ASN A 495 -16.28 -27.70 -14.09
CA ASN A 495 -16.66 -28.32 -12.82
C ASN A 495 -16.70 -27.26 -11.73
N LEU A 496 -17.69 -27.33 -10.87
CA LEU A 496 -17.87 -26.41 -9.75
C LEU A 496 -18.31 -27.19 -8.52
N ASP A 497 -17.47 -27.18 -7.48
CA ASP A 497 -17.77 -27.81 -6.19
C ASP A 497 -18.43 -26.81 -5.25
N LEU A 498 -19.72 -27.01 -4.99
CA LEU A 498 -20.55 -26.19 -4.10
C LEU A 498 -20.97 -26.98 -2.83
N SER A 499 -20.29 -28.08 -2.53
CA SER A 499 -20.67 -28.96 -1.42
C SER A 499 -20.59 -28.31 -0.04
N SER A 500 -19.79 -27.20 0.10
CA SER A 500 -19.68 -26.42 1.34
C SER A 500 -20.74 -25.32 1.48
N PHE A 501 -21.57 -25.07 0.43
CA PHE A 501 -22.53 -23.96 0.47
C PHE A 501 -23.73 -24.27 1.37
N ASP A 502 -23.99 -23.39 2.32
CA ASP A 502 -25.24 -23.30 3.06
C ASP A 502 -26.09 -22.20 2.42
N THR A 503 -27.19 -22.60 1.76
CA THR A 503 -28.06 -21.68 1.04
C THR A 503 -29.39 -21.41 1.77
N SER A 504 -29.50 -21.84 3.04
CA SER A 504 -30.74 -21.77 3.83
C SER A 504 -31.31 -20.36 4.04
N GLN A 505 -30.48 -19.32 3.91
CA GLN A 505 -30.92 -17.93 4.03
C GLN A 505 -31.08 -17.23 2.66
N VAL A 506 -30.75 -17.89 1.55
CA VAL A 506 -30.75 -17.26 0.22
C VAL A 506 -32.18 -17.02 -0.27
N THR A 507 -32.44 -15.76 -0.66
CA THR A 507 -33.73 -15.35 -1.24
C THR A 507 -33.66 -15.10 -2.74
N ASN A 508 -32.46 -14.84 -3.29
CA ASN A 508 -32.25 -14.50 -4.69
C ASN A 508 -31.14 -15.35 -5.32
N MET A 509 -31.51 -16.21 -6.29
CA MET A 509 -30.60 -17.03 -7.09
C MET A 509 -30.68 -16.69 -8.59
N ALA A 510 -31.20 -15.51 -8.95
CA ALA A 510 -31.35 -15.10 -10.34
C ALA A 510 -30.00 -15.12 -11.07
N SER A 511 -29.96 -15.69 -12.28
CA SER A 511 -28.76 -15.74 -13.14
C SER A 511 -27.53 -16.40 -12.52
N MET A 512 -27.66 -17.18 -11.44
CA MET A 512 -26.51 -17.68 -10.66
C MET A 512 -25.50 -18.46 -11.52
N PHE A 513 -25.97 -19.24 -12.50
CA PHE A 513 -25.18 -20.06 -13.42
C PHE A 513 -25.39 -19.67 -14.89
N GLU A 514 -25.75 -18.40 -15.13
CA GLU A 514 -25.97 -17.86 -16.48
C GLU A 514 -24.69 -17.91 -17.30
N ASP A 515 -24.75 -18.35 -18.56
CA ASP A 515 -23.66 -18.39 -19.56
C ASP A 515 -22.41 -19.22 -19.12
N MET A 516 -22.62 -20.32 -18.39
CA MET A 516 -21.56 -21.29 -18.07
C MET A 516 -21.43 -22.34 -19.19
N TYR A 517 -20.83 -21.98 -20.32
CA TYR A 517 -20.83 -22.78 -21.56
C TYR A 517 -20.03 -24.09 -21.51
N SER A 518 -19.11 -24.25 -20.58
CA SER A 518 -18.30 -25.46 -20.41
C SER A 518 -18.81 -26.39 -19.31
N LEU A 519 -19.90 -26.03 -18.63
CA LEU A 519 -20.41 -26.82 -17.51
C LEU A 519 -20.81 -28.21 -17.94
N THR A 520 -20.16 -29.24 -17.36
CA THR A 520 -20.44 -30.66 -17.64
C THR A 520 -21.36 -31.30 -16.63
N THR A 521 -21.11 -31.00 -15.35
CA THR A 521 -21.86 -31.50 -14.20
C THR A 521 -21.95 -30.45 -13.13
N ILE A 522 -23.04 -30.49 -12.37
CA ILE A 522 -23.19 -29.67 -11.15
C ILE A 522 -23.96 -30.47 -10.10
N ASN A 523 -23.44 -30.49 -8.87
CA ASN A 523 -24.12 -31.10 -7.73
C ASN A 523 -24.76 -30.03 -6.87
N LEU A 524 -26.11 -29.99 -6.84
CA LEU A 524 -26.90 -29.03 -6.07
C LEU A 524 -27.73 -29.73 -4.96
N SER A 525 -27.38 -30.96 -4.60
CA SER A 525 -28.15 -31.74 -3.62
C SER A 525 -28.12 -31.16 -2.21
N SER A 526 -27.12 -30.33 -1.89
CA SER A 526 -27.01 -29.62 -0.61
C SER A 526 -27.79 -28.30 -0.54
N PHE A 527 -28.33 -27.83 -1.69
CA PHE A 527 -29.02 -26.52 -1.72
C PHE A 527 -30.35 -26.58 -1.01
N ASP A 528 -30.52 -25.76 0.03
CA ASP A 528 -31.81 -25.41 0.61
C ASP A 528 -32.35 -24.16 -0.09
N THR A 529 -33.41 -24.31 -0.86
CA THR A 529 -34.04 -23.23 -1.62
C THR A 529 -35.36 -22.76 -1.03
N SER A 530 -35.67 -23.15 0.23
CA SER A 530 -36.97 -22.91 0.87
C SER A 530 -37.32 -21.43 1.04
N ASN A 531 -36.32 -20.54 1.06
CA ASN A 531 -36.48 -19.10 1.15
C ASN A 531 -36.33 -18.36 -0.19
N VAL A 532 -36.03 -19.06 -1.29
CA VAL A 532 -35.77 -18.43 -2.59
C VAL A 532 -37.07 -17.93 -3.23
N THR A 533 -37.09 -16.66 -3.61
CA THR A 533 -38.24 -15.99 -4.23
C THR A 533 -38.08 -15.82 -5.75
N THR A 534 -36.85 -15.82 -6.28
CA THR A 534 -36.60 -15.71 -7.71
C THR A 534 -35.46 -16.62 -8.16
N MET A 535 -35.68 -17.35 -9.27
CA MET A 535 -34.74 -18.21 -9.98
C MET A 535 -34.65 -17.83 -11.46
N ASN A 536 -35.06 -16.61 -11.84
CA ASN A 536 -35.05 -16.22 -13.22
C ASN A 536 -33.64 -16.34 -13.82
N ARG A 537 -33.57 -16.87 -15.05
CA ARG A 537 -32.31 -17.04 -15.79
C ARG A 537 -31.24 -17.89 -15.07
N MET A 538 -31.60 -18.70 -14.06
CA MET A 538 -30.59 -19.38 -13.20
C MET A 538 -29.60 -20.23 -14.01
N PHE A 539 -30.04 -20.90 -15.08
CA PHE A 539 -29.25 -21.70 -16.04
C PHE A 539 -29.37 -21.18 -17.48
N PHE A 540 -29.59 -19.90 -17.66
CA PHE A 540 -29.79 -19.28 -18.99
C PHE A 540 -28.49 -19.27 -19.79
N MET A 541 -28.58 -19.67 -21.08
CA MET A 541 -27.46 -19.63 -22.02
C MET A 541 -27.80 -18.70 -23.18
N THR A 542 -27.06 -17.59 -23.32
CA THR A 542 -27.25 -16.58 -24.38
C THR A 542 -26.87 -17.17 -25.76
N THR A 543 -25.73 -17.84 -25.80
CA THR A 543 -25.15 -18.47 -26.99
C THR A 543 -24.36 -19.70 -26.54
N GLY A 544 -24.08 -20.62 -27.45
CA GLY A 544 -23.36 -21.83 -27.06
C GLY A 544 -24.31 -22.90 -26.51
N ASN A 545 -23.78 -24.09 -26.37
CA ASN A 545 -24.54 -25.25 -25.92
C ASN A 545 -23.67 -25.94 -24.87
N PRO A 546 -23.89 -25.72 -23.56
CA PRO A 546 -23.11 -26.39 -22.52
C PRO A 546 -23.27 -27.91 -22.67
N PRO A 547 -22.21 -28.69 -22.42
CA PRO A 547 -22.24 -30.14 -22.59
C PRO A 547 -23.04 -30.90 -21.51
N ILE A 548 -23.65 -30.17 -20.59
CA ILE A 548 -24.47 -30.75 -19.51
C ILE A 548 -25.63 -31.56 -20.09
N THR A 549 -25.72 -32.83 -19.71
CA THR A 549 -26.78 -33.76 -20.16
C THR A 549 -27.82 -34.04 -19.09
N ASP A 550 -27.46 -33.91 -17.82
CA ASP A 550 -28.28 -34.29 -16.69
C ASP A 550 -28.30 -33.15 -15.66
N LEU A 551 -29.50 -32.72 -15.27
CA LEU A 551 -29.69 -31.69 -14.25
C LEU A 551 -30.76 -32.17 -13.26
N ASP A 552 -30.30 -32.53 -12.06
CA ASP A 552 -31.16 -32.99 -10.97
C ASP A 552 -31.41 -31.85 -9.98
N LEU A 553 -32.66 -31.38 -9.92
CA LEU A 553 -33.14 -30.34 -9.01
C LEU A 553 -34.15 -30.88 -8.02
N SER A 554 -34.15 -32.21 -7.76
CA SER A 554 -35.10 -32.87 -6.87
C SER A 554 -34.99 -32.43 -5.39
N SER A 555 -33.87 -31.77 -4.99
CA SER A 555 -33.70 -31.16 -3.68
C SER A 555 -34.38 -29.78 -3.56
N PHE A 556 -34.76 -29.13 -4.67
CA PHE A 556 -35.25 -27.76 -4.64
C PHE A 556 -36.66 -27.66 -4.06
N ASN A 557 -36.83 -26.79 -3.08
CA ASN A 557 -38.14 -26.35 -2.62
C ASN A 557 -38.45 -24.98 -3.28
N THR A 558 -39.41 -24.95 -4.20
CA THR A 558 -39.77 -23.74 -4.96
C THR A 558 -41.06 -23.08 -4.47
N SER A 559 -41.55 -23.47 -3.29
CA SER A 559 -42.85 -23.01 -2.77
C SER A 559 -42.95 -21.48 -2.56
N GLN A 560 -41.82 -20.75 -2.44
CA GLN A 560 -41.79 -19.30 -2.33
C GLN A 560 -41.43 -18.60 -3.65
N VAL A 561 -41.08 -19.34 -4.71
CA VAL A 561 -40.64 -18.76 -5.98
C VAL A 561 -41.82 -18.17 -6.74
N THR A 562 -41.65 -16.91 -7.17
CA THR A 562 -42.65 -16.19 -7.97
C THR A 562 -42.19 -15.97 -9.42
N ASP A 563 -40.90 -16.06 -9.71
CA ASP A 563 -40.30 -15.78 -11.01
C ASP A 563 -39.31 -16.87 -11.43
N MET A 564 -39.61 -17.58 -12.52
CA MET A 564 -38.82 -18.61 -13.19
C MET A 564 -38.54 -18.25 -14.66
N GLU A 565 -38.63 -16.97 -15.05
CA GLU A 565 -38.43 -16.51 -16.42
C GLU A 565 -37.08 -17.02 -16.94
N ARG A 566 -37.10 -17.65 -18.15
CA ARG A 566 -35.91 -18.10 -18.86
C ARG A 566 -34.95 -19.01 -18.08
N MET A 567 -35.46 -19.74 -17.06
CA MET A 567 -34.62 -20.51 -16.13
C MET A 567 -33.70 -21.52 -16.83
N PHE A 568 -34.14 -22.19 -17.91
CA PHE A 568 -33.43 -23.26 -18.61
C PHE A 568 -33.14 -22.97 -20.09
N VAL A 569 -33.23 -21.72 -20.54
CA VAL A 569 -33.01 -21.34 -21.94
C VAL A 569 -31.65 -21.83 -22.44
N GLY A 570 -31.61 -22.44 -23.62
CA GLY A 570 -30.39 -22.76 -24.33
C GLY A 570 -29.67 -24.03 -23.87
N LEU A 571 -30.24 -24.83 -22.95
CA LEU A 571 -29.68 -26.12 -22.53
C LEU A 571 -29.95 -27.20 -23.60
N ALA A 572 -29.37 -27.02 -24.79
CA ALA A 572 -29.69 -27.78 -25.97
C ALA A 572 -29.30 -29.26 -25.90
N TYR A 573 -28.27 -29.63 -25.16
CA TYR A 573 -27.79 -31.02 -25.00
C TYR A 573 -28.43 -31.74 -23.82
N LEU A 574 -29.28 -31.10 -23.04
CA LEU A 574 -29.92 -31.72 -21.88
C LEU A 574 -30.73 -32.94 -22.32
N GLN A 575 -30.63 -34.04 -21.56
CA GLN A 575 -31.36 -35.30 -21.79
C GLN A 575 -32.32 -35.56 -20.63
N ASN A 576 -31.86 -35.30 -19.40
CA ASN A 576 -32.63 -35.55 -18.20
C ASN A 576 -32.71 -34.25 -17.38
N LEU A 577 -33.91 -33.80 -17.10
CA LEU A 577 -34.20 -32.69 -16.18
C LEU A 577 -35.17 -33.19 -15.11
N ASN A 578 -34.72 -33.20 -13.88
CA ASN A 578 -35.57 -33.62 -12.74
C ASN A 578 -36.03 -32.37 -11.96
N VAL A 579 -37.29 -32.01 -12.17
CA VAL A 579 -38.00 -30.92 -11.47
C VAL A 579 -39.18 -31.46 -10.65
N SER A 580 -39.10 -32.72 -10.23
CA SER A 580 -40.22 -33.43 -9.55
C SER A 580 -40.62 -32.84 -8.20
N SER A 581 -39.72 -32.06 -7.57
CA SER A 581 -39.98 -31.36 -6.30
C SER A 581 -40.55 -29.94 -6.47
N PHE A 582 -40.65 -29.45 -7.72
CA PHE A 582 -41.07 -28.05 -7.93
C PHE A 582 -42.52 -27.85 -7.51
N ASP A 583 -42.75 -26.91 -6.62
CA ASP A 583 -44.06 -26.36 -6.28
C ASP A 583 -44.22 -25.03 -7.02
N THR A 584 -45.11 -24.95 -7.99
CA THR A 584 -45.25 -23.77 -8.84
C THR A 584 -46.51 -22.95 -8.55
N ARG A 585 -47.22 -23.26 -7.48
CA ARG A 585 -48.49 -22.58 -7.09
C ARG A 585 -48.37 -21.08 -6.94
N ASN A 586 -47.18 -20.57 -6.55
CA ASN A 586 -46.90 -19.14 -6.36
C ASN A 586 -46.19 -18.48 -7.57
N VAL A 587 -45.87 -19.25 -8.63
CA VAL A 587 -45.14 -18.72 -9.78
C VAL A 587 -46.07 -17.91 -10.68
N GLU A 588 -45.71 -16.66 -10.91
CA GLU A 588 -46.44 -15.73 -11.78
C GLU A 588 -45.80 -15.61 -13.17
N ASN A 589 -44.49 -15.92 -13.30
CA ASN A 589 -43.73 -15.73 -14.55
C ASN A 589 -42.92 -16.99 -14.91
N MET A 590 -43.22 -17.61 -16.04
CA MET A 590 -42.48 -18.72 -16.68
C MET A 590 -42.17 -18.39 -18.16
N GLU A 591 -42.07 -17.10 -18.51
CA GLU A 591 -41.76 -16.69 -19.91
C GLU A 591 -40.46 -17.34 -20.36
N ALA A 592 -40.52 -18.03 -21.52
CA ALA A 592 -39.42 -18.72 -22.17
C ALA A 592 -38.65 -19.73 -21.25
N MET A 593 -39.29 -20.29 -20.19
CA MET A 593 -38.62 -21.14 -19.18
C MET A 593 -37.80 -22.26 -19.79
N PHE A 594 -38.29 -22.94 -20.85
CA PHE A 594 -37.64 -24.08 -21.55
C PHE A 594 -37.28 -23.74 -23.02
N TYR A 595 -37.19 -22.46 -23.36
CA TYR A 595 -36.89 -22.02 -24.72
C TYR A 595 -35.55 -22.61 -25.21
N TYR A 596 -35.54 -23.26 -26.39
CA TYR A 596 -34.33 -23.87 -27.00
C TYR A 596 -33.64 -24.91 -26.08
N THR A 597 -34.41 -25.66 -25.28
CA THR A 597 -33.93 -26.74 -24.40
C THR A 597 -34.17 -28.10 -25.10
N PHE A 598 -33.36 -29.14 -24.85
CA PHE A 598 -33.48 -30.51 -25.44
C PHE A 598 -33.37 -30.55 -26.97
N VAL A 599 -32.62 -29.72 -27.62
CA VAL A 599 -32.61 -29.55 -29.09
C VAL A 599 -31.79 -30.61 -29.81
N VAL A 600 -30.66 -31.04 -29.25
CA VAL A 600 -29.66 -31.87 -29.94
C VAL A 600 -29.99 -33.37 -29.90
N ASN A 601 -30.59 -33.85 -28.81
CA ASN A 601 -30.86 -35.29 -28.64
C ASN A 601 -32.32 -35.61 -28.94
N GLN A 602 -32.63 -35.93 -30.21
CA GLN A 602 -33.98 -36.07 -30.73
C GLN A 602 -34.65 -37.42 -30.40
N ASN A 603 -33.93 -38.37 -29.80
CA ASN A 603 -34.44 -39.71 -29.57
C ASN A 603 -34.95 -39.88 -28.14
N ASN A 604 -36.26 -39.72 -27.96
CA ASN A 604 -37.00 -40.09 -26.75
C ASN A 604 -36.89 -39.13 -25.55
N THR A 605 -36.62 -37.84 -25.77
CA THR A 605 -36.65 -36.85 -24.69
C THR A 605 -38.08 -36.60 -24.19
N GLN A 606 -38.24 -36.63 -22.88
CA GLN A 606 -39.49 -36.35 -22.20
C GLN A 606 -39.25 -35.21 -21.19
N LEU A 607 -40.20 -34.31 -21.07
CA LEU A 607 -40.24 -33.30 -20.03
C LEU A 607 -41.39 -33.63 -19.10
N ASP A 608 -41.09 -33.87 -17.82
CA ASP A 608 -42.09 -34.14 -16.80
C ASP A 608 -42.36 -32.93 -15.93
N ILE A 609 -43.48 -32.28 -16.15
CA ILE A 609 -44.03 -31.17 -15.36
C ILE A 609 -45.39 -31.53 -14.77
N SER A 610 -45.60 -32.80 -14.50
CA SER A 610 -46.86 -33.29 -13.96
C SER A 610 -47.22 -32.75 -12.55
N ASN A 611 -46.23 -32.22 -11.86
CA ASN A 611 -46.40 -31.55 -10.59
C ASN A 611 -46.68 -30.02 -10.69
N PHE A 612 -46.63 -29.43 -11.90
CA PHE A 612 -46.85 -28.00 -12.07
C PHE A 612 -48.32 -27.63 -11.86
N ASP A 613 -48.54 -26.60 -11.06
CA ASP A 613 -49.81 -25.93 -10.87
C ASP A 613 -49.64 -24.47 -11.34
N THR A 614 -50.41 -24.06 -12.34
CA THR A 614 -50.24 -22.76 -13.01
C THR A 614 -51.41 -21.80 -12.78
N HIS A 615 -52.20 -22.00 -11.74
CA HIS A 615 -53.36 -21.14 -11.43
C HIS A 615 -52.97 -19.66 -11.19
N ASN A 616 -51.76 -19.37 -10.74
CA ASN A 616 -51.28 -18.02 -10.56
C ASN A 616 -50.41 -17.50 -11.69
N LEU A 617 -50.16 -18.33 -12.73
CA LEU A 617 -49.29 -17.98 -13.87
C LEU A 617 -49.90 -16.88 -14.72
N ARG A 618 -49.17 -15.80 -14.94
CA ARG A 618 -49.56 -14.63 -15.74
C ARG A 618 -48.79 -14.50 -17.02
N ARG A 619 -47.53 -14.98 -17.04
CA ARG A 619 -46.62 -14.89 -18.21
C ARG A 619 -46.03 -16.25 -18.54
N ALA A 620 -46.23 -16.69 -19.79
CA ALA A 620 -45.72 -17.97 -20.33
C ALA A 620 -45.28 -17.86 -21.78
N ASP A 621 -45.17 -16.66 -22.38
CA ASP A 621 -44.82 -16.49 -23.77
C ASP A 621 -43.47 -17.17 -24.07
N GLY A 622 -43.41 -17.98 -25.12
CA GLY A 622 -42.23 -18.75 -25.49
C GLY A 622 -41.86 -19.93 -24.57
N MET A 623 -42.68 -20.29 -23.56
CA MET A 623 -42.28 -21.23 -22.49
C MET A 623 -41.69 -22.53 -23.02
N PHE A 624 -42.21 -23.12 -24.10
CA PHE A 624 -41.76 -24.36 -24.70
C PHE A 624 -41.25 -24.16 -26.15
N ASN A 625 -40.99 -22.95 -26.61
CA ASN A 625 -40.61 -22.67 -27.98
C ASN A 625 -39.28 -23.34 -28.35
N TYR A 626 -39.19 -23.86 -29.60
CA TYR A 626 -37.98 -24.45 -30.19
C TYR A 626 -37.42 -25.67 -29.44
N MET A 627 -38.23 -26.36 -28.62
CA MET A 627 -37.87 -27.63 -28.01
C MET A 627 -38.01 -28.78 -29.06
N LYS A 628 -37.27 -29.86 -28.82
CA LYS A 628 -37.39 -31.07 -29.66
C LYS A 628 -37.81 -32.30 -28.84
N VAL A 629 -38.46 -32.10 -27.71
CA VAL A 629 -39.03 -33.20 -26.90
C VAL A 629 -40.19 -33.87 -27.63
N LYS A 630 -40.32 -35.17 -27.39
CA LYS A 630 -41.42 -35.94 -27.95
C LYS A 630 -42.69 -35.88 -27.09
N THR A 631 -42.51 -35.82 -25.76
CA THR A 631 -43.63 -35.89 -24.83
C THR A 631 -43.43 -34.89 -23.70
N ILE A 632 -44.47 -34.14 -23.35
CA ILE A 632 -44.57 -33.32 -22.13
C ILE A 632 -45.63 -33.95 -21.23
N TYR A 633 -45.20 -34.47 -20.07
CA TYR A 633 -46.13 -34.92 -19.04
C TYR A 633 -46.60 -33.76 -18.21
N ALA A 634 -47.91 -33.57 -18.11
CA ALA A 634 -48.53 -32.52 -17.31
C ALA A 634 -49.74 -33.07 -16.50
N SER A 635 -50.24 -32.25 -15.61
CA SER A 635 -51.49 -32.55 -14.87
C SER A 635 -52.62 -31.59 -15.29
N PRO A 636 -53.87 -31.86 -14.88
CA PRO A 636 -54.98 -30.94 -15.07
C PRO A 636 -54.79 -29.58 -14.37
N ASN A 637 -53.87 -29.46 -13.42
CA ASN A 637 -53.56 -28.20 -12.74
C ASN A 637 -52.73 -27.25 -13.62
N PHE A 638 -52.25 -27.70 -14.81
CA PHE A 638 -51.67 -26.81 -15.79
C PHE A 638 -52.77 -26.06 -16.53
N VAL A 639 -53.08 -24.85 -16.09
CA VAL A 639 -54.14 -23.98 -16.64
C VAL A 639 -53.54 -22.73 -17.26
N THR A 640 -54.21 -22.13 -18.23
CA THR A 640 -53.73 -20.99 -19.02
C THR A 640 -54.67 -19.76 -18.98
N ASP A 641 -55.74 -19.83 -18.17
CA ASP A 641 -56.80 -18.82 -18.17
C ASP A 641 -56.35 -17.44 -17.72
N ASN A 642 -55.30 -17.36 -16.88
CA ASN A 642 -54.78 -16.10 -16.31
C ASN A 642 -53.61 -15.48 -17.11
N LEU A 643 -53.23 -16.10 -18.26
CA LEU A 643 -52.11 -15.59 -19.05
C LEU A 643 -52.40 -14.21 -19.68
N THR A 644 -51.35 -13.38 -19.80
CA THR A 644 -51.36 -12.08 -20.47
C THR A 644 -50.09 -11.94 -21.30
N PRO A 645 -50.17 -11.97 -22.68
CA PRO A 645 -51.38 -12.11 -23.48
C PRO A 645 -52.01 -13.50 -23.40
N ASN A 646 -53.31 -13.60 -23.70
CA ASN A 646 -54.03 -14.86 -23.84
C ASN A 646 -54.76 -14.90 -25.20
N PRO A 647 -54.45 -15.84 -26.12
CA PRO A 647 -53.50 -16.93 -25.93
C PRO A 647 -52.04 -16.45 -26.09
N ALA A 648 -51.12 -17.00 -25.29
CA ALA A 648 -49.69 -16.79 -25.37
C ALA A 648 -49.07 -17.73 -26.44
N ASN A 649 -47.92 -17.36 -27.02
CA ASN A 649 -47.19 -18.21 -27.98
C ASN A 649 -46.23 -19.15 -27.23
N VAL A 650 -46.63 -20.41 -26.97
CA VAL A 650 -45.86 -21.28 -26.06
C VAL A 650 -45.20 -22.48 -26.71
N PHE A 651 -45.53 -22.84 -27.98
CA PHE A 651 -45.06 -24.05 -28.65
C PHE A 651 -44.45 -23.80 -30.05
N MET A 652 -43.94 -22.64 -30.36
CA MET A 652 -43.38 -22.36 -31.68
C MET A 652 -42.25 -23.35 -32.01
N ASP A 653 -42.31 -23.95 -33.22
CA ASP A 653 -41.31 -24.88 -33.80
C ASP A 653 -41.00 -26.15 -32.95
N ASN A 654 -42.04 -26.77 -32.37
CA ASN A 654 -41.95 -28.01 -31.60
C ASN A 654 -42.30 -29.26 -32.44
N SER A 655 -41.69 -29.39 -33.58
CA SER A 655 -42.07 -30.40 -34.62
C SER A 655 -42.11 -31.86 -34.16
N ASN A 656 -41.45 -32.23 -33.06
CA ASN A 656 -41.43 -33.60 -32.53
C ASN A 656 -42.55 -33.87 -31.50
N LEU A 657 -43.20 -32.82 -31.03
CA LEU A 657 -44.14 -32.93 -29.91
C LEU A 657 -45.43 -33.66 -30.31
N THR A 658 -45.81 -34.60 -29.45
CA THR A 658 -47.04 -35.39 -29.62
C THR A 658 -47.74 -35.51 -28.29
N GLY A 659 -49.01 -35.15 -28.25
CA GLY A 659 -49.90 -35.32 -27.11
C GLY A 659 -50.28 -36.79 -26.86
N GLY A 660 -50.82 -37.07 -25.67
CA GLY A 660 -51.09 -38.42 -25.21
C GLY A 660 -52.14 -39.21 -26.01
N ASN A 661 -53.02 -38.54 -26.76
CA ASN A 661 -54.00 -39.12 -27.61
C ASN A 661 -53.64 -39.07 -29.11
N GLY A 662 -52.33 -38.66 -29.39
CA GLY A 662 -51.79 -38.67 -30.76
C GLY A 662 -51.86 -37.31 -31.47
N THR A 663 -52.24 -36.20 -30.80
CA THR A 663 -52.21 -34.89 -31.42
C THR A 663 -50.75 -34.45 -31.66
N THR A 664 -50.39 -34.39 -32.96
CA THR A 664 -49.01 -33.92 -33.35
C THR A 664 -48.99 -32.42 -33.54
N TRP A 665 -47.85 -31.83 -33.19
CA TRP A 665 -47.64 -30.40 -33.41
C TRP A 665 -47.75 -30.06 -34.90
N ALA A 666 -48.48 -28.98 -35.20
CA ALA A 666 -48.66 -28.47 -36.55
C ALA A 666 -48.88 -26.95 -36.55
N TRP A 667 -48.33 -26.27 -37.55
CA TRP A 667 -48.60 -24.84 -37.77
C TRP A 667 -50.06 -24.62 -38.20
N PRO A 668 -50.81 -23.63 -37.68
CA PRO A 668 -50.38 -22.55 -36.75
C PRO A 668 -50.71 -22.84 -35.26
N ASN A 669 -50.81 -24.06 -34.81
CA ASN A 669 -51.28 -24.48 -33.49
C ASN A 669 -50.13 -24.43 -32.45
N TYR A 670 -49.58 -23.24 -32.20
CA TYR A 670 -48.45 -23.03 -31.30
C TYR A 670 -48.79 -22.21 -30.04
N THR A 671 -50.07 -21.91 -29.81
CA THR A 671 -50.49 -21.07 -28.69
C THR A 671 -50.84 -21.89 -27.43
N SER A 672 -51.02 -21.20 -26.31
CA SER A 672 -51.42 -21.77 -25.03
C SER A 672 -52.79 -22.48 -25.08
N ASN A 673 -53.59 -22.28 -26.15
CA ASN A 673 -54.82 -23.02 -26.36
C ASN A 673 -54.60 -24.56 -26.51
N PHE A 674 -53.37 -24.99 -26.81
CA PHE A 674 -52.99 -26.37 -26.88
C PHE A 674 -52.23 -26.87 -25.63
N ALA A 675 -52.03 -26.03 -24.63
CA ALA A 675 -51.30 -26.34 -23.38
C ALA A 675 -52.22 -27.04 -22.36
N HIS A 676 -52.80 -28.16 -22.76
CA HIS A 676 -53.62 -29.00 -21.90
C HIS A 676 -53.47 -30.48 -22.29
N ILE A 677 -54.00 -31.37 -21.45
CA ILE A 677 -53.96 -32.80 -21.70
C ILE A 677 -54.73 -33.12 -23.01
N ASP A 678 -54.06 -33.87 -23.90
CA ASP A 678 -54.62 -34.36 -25.16
C ASP A 678 -55.69 -35.42 -24.89
N ALA A 679 -56.92 -35.17 -25.33
CA ALA A 679 -58.05 -36.04 -25.11
C ALA A 679 -58.91 -36.13 -26.35
N PRO A 680 -59.75 -37.21 -26.52
CA PRO A 680 -60.66 -37.37 -27.64
C PRO A 680 -61.61 -36.15 -27.76
N GLY A 681 -61.61 -35.50 -28.93
CA GLY A 681 -62.40 -34.28 -29.17
C GLY A 681 -61.87 -32.98 -28.54
N ASN A 682 -60.76 -33.00 -27.82
CA ASN A 682 -60.09 -31.87 -27.26
C ASN A 682 -58.58 -31.99 -27.49
N PRO A 683 -58.07 -31.65 -28.68
CA PRO A 683 -56.66 -31.84 -29.05
C PRO A 683 -55.74 -30.90 -28.25
N GLY A 684 -54.76 -31.46 -27.54
CA GLY A 684 -53.76 -30.78 -26.75
C GLY A 684 -52.38 -31.39 -26.94
N TYR A 685 -51.32 -30.76 -26.41
CA TYR A 685 -49.96 -31.28 -26.57
C TYR A 685 -49.41 -31.97 -25.33
N PHE A 686 -50.18 -32.03 -24.25
CA PHE A 686 -49.72 -32.70 -23.05
C PHE A 686 -50.21 -34.13 -22.93
N THR A 687 -49.38 -34.94 -22.30
CA THR A 687 -49.72 -36.34 -21.96
C THR A 687 -49.96 -36.40 -20.45
N GLN A 688 -51.07 -37.01 -20.04
CA GLN A 688 -51.28 -37.27 -18.61
C GLN A 688 -50.28 -38.32 -18.13
N LYS A 689 -49.58 -38.07 -17.04
CA LYS A 689 -48.67 -39.07 -16.48
C LYS A 689 -49.49 -40.27 -15.97
N PRO A 690 -49.06 -41.51 -16.28
CA PRO A 690 -49.73 -42.73 -15.82
C PRO A 690 -49.89 -42.86 -14.33
#